data_223104d00274cd2f9aeba59be76311fe
#
_entry.id   223104d00274cd2f9aeba59be76311fe
#
_cell.length_a   1.000
_cell.length_b   1.000
_cell.length_c   1.000
_cell.angle_alpha   90.00
_cell.angle_beta   90.00
_cell.angle_gamma   90.00
#
_symmetry.space_group_name_H-M   'P 1'
#
loop_
_entity.id
_entity.type
_entity.pdbx_description
1 polymer ?
#
loop_
_entity_poly.entity_id
_entity_poly.type
_entity_poly.pdbx_seq_one_letter_code
_entity_poly.pdbx_strand_id
1 'polypeptide(L)'
;MHRTFSKLAIVGAAFVVLIGITVLITGQPASKLRVQSASPHRVGVPDDWTHHHLVFSNPGTYEQVAKDPAAYAKWLTIHYDTRFILQQMKRHAEDAASPSGMLEPQYLAIGGLRLPPWRPIGPPRPGPKPKSTLKGDWSMDMGTGAKVGAGMYPAKFSFDTTTASCTDFVVYNTSVAGSSTQASIVAYDNLYSSCTGQVPSVYWAFNTSGTVRISVVLSPHGDQVAFVQTPSSGNAQLVLLKWAAKPAGRTLTSGGTNITNGSKTFTTTSGLTSMDVGAGISGTGIPAGDTIATVTSATAGTLTNNATGNGTSGESLAITADAGGPDTLTAVGNSSYPGCAGPCMTTISFSGTSRSDTISSPFYDYLSDTIYVGDASGGLHKFNPVFGGTTPAEVGTPWVGVSTTALSSPVYDGTHVFVGDASGFLYSVNSSGTATKSVQVAASPGIVDGPLVDSTAGHVYAFVAQDYNSTNSSTSPCAALNSGLKTVCNGVIQLPTNFGTTTQFTESVTGVGTTNTLYDGAFDNLYWTTNTGNIYANAATGANLPKLMEIHVTTSGFSTAACQSGTGLPTNCSAVQCASNIVTMTSAAAAGSPVTEICNNGLSACTSSSTDYIFTSVSGSGNLSTTGCATGNACVYSWVTTTALGASAAPTAGLVAAAGTSGIIIDNTVPSGTLAGASRVYFSTLSNGTCTTSGTLNTGGCAVQASQSALN
;
A
#
# COMPACT_ATOMS: atom_id res chain seq x y z
N MET A 1 -36.03 54.94 25.06
CA MET A 1 -35.37 55.19 23.77
C MET A 1 -34.11 54.36 23.57
N HIS A 2 -33.77 53.40 24.38
CA HIS A 2 -32.49 52.66 24.28
C HIS A 2 -32.61 51.18 23.82
N ARG A 3 -33.80 50.73 23.44
CA ARG A 3 -34.02 49.34 22.96
C ARG A 3 -34.29 49.20 21.46
N THR A 4 -34.39 50.29 20.73
CA THR A 4 -34.73 50.27 19.28
C THR A 4 -33.49 50.32 18.38
N PHE A 5 -32.33 50.78 18.89
CA PHE A 5 -31.10 50.89 18.09
C PHE A 5 -30.29 49.56 17.98
N SER A 6 -30.48 48.62 18.90
CA SER A 6 -29.74 47.37 18.85
C SER A 6 -30.28 46.35 17.82
N LYS A 7 -31.56 46.44 17.48
CA LYS A 7 -32.17 45.56 16.46
C LYS A 7 -31.88 45.98 15.03
N LEU A 8 -31.61 47.27 14.80
CA LEU A 8 -31.27 47.75 13.45
C LEU A 8 -29.82 47.43 13.06
N ALA A 9 -28.90 47.40 14.01
CA ALA A 9 -27.49 47.06 13.76
C ALA A 9 -27.31 45.59 13.42
N ILE A 10 -28.11 44.69 13.99
CA ILE A 10 -28.03 43.22 13.71
C ILE A 10 -28.62 42.93 12.32
N VAL A 11 -29.65 43.61 11.88
CA VAL A 11 -30.22 43.40 10.53
C VAL A 11 -29.30 43.99 9.45
N GLY A 12 -28.60 45.09 9.73
CA GLY A 12 -27.61 45.65 8.80
C GLY A 12 -26.39 44.77 8.60
N ALA A 13 -25.88 44.15 9.67
CA ALA A 13 -24.75 43.23 9.61
C ALA A 13 -25.09 41.93 8.88
N ALA A 14 -26.30 41.39 9.06
CA ALA A 14 -26.75 40.19 8.35
C ALA A 14 -26.93 40.45 6.85
N PHE A 15 -27.35 41.67 6.45
CA PHE A 15 -27.53 42.02 5.05
C PHE A 15 -26.21 42.27 4.32
N VAL A 16 -25.19 42.80 5.00
CA VAL A 16 -23.85 43.03 4.42
C VAL A 16 -23.12 41.69 4.26
N VAL A 17 -23.32 40.75 5.18
CA VAL A 17 -22.73 39.36 5.06
C VAL A 17 -23.41 38.58 3.93
N LEU A 18 -24.74 38.74 3.73
CA LEU A 18 -25.44 38.06 2.64
C LEU A 18 -25.05 38.62 1.26
N ILE A 19 -24.86 39.96 1.14
CA ILE A 19 -24.40 40.57 -0.10
C ILE A 19 -22.93 40.25 -0.39
N GLY A 20 -22.10 40.17 0.66
CA GLY A 20 -20.69 39.73 0.52
C GLY A 20 -20.54 38.32 0.02
N ILE A 21 -21.38 37.40 0.47
CA ILE A 21 -21.37 36.01 0.03
C ILE A 21 -21.91 35.87 -1.40
N THR A 22 -22.91 36.68 -1.78
CA THR A 22 -23.47 36.61 -3.13
C THR A 22 -22.50 37.18 -4.18
N VAL A 23 -21.69 38.20 -3.84
CA VAL A 23 -20.69 38.76 -4.75
C VAL A 23 -19.46 37.86 -4.92
N LEU A 24 -19.12 37.04 -3.90
CA LEU A 24 -18.05 36.08 -4.00
C LEU A 24 -18.42 34.84 -4.86
N ILE A 25 -19.70 34.55 -5.06
CA ILE A 25 -20.16 33.43 -5.89
C ILE A 25 -20.33 33.83 -7.37
N THR A 26 -20.45 35.12 -7.69
CA THR A 26 -20.69 35.58 -9.08
C THR A 26 -19.45 36.15 -9.78
N GLY A 27 -18.29 36.19 -9.16
CA GLY A 27 -17.09 36.87 -9.65
C GLY A 27 -16.00 36.04 -10.27
N GLN A 28 -16.20 34.73 -10.50
CA GLN A 28 -15.22 33.90 -11.24
C GLN A 28 -15.63 33.88 -12.72
N PRO A 29 -14.78 34.36 -13.65
CA PRO A 29 -15.02 34.10 -15.07
C PRO A 29 -14.95 32.61 -15.29
N ALA A 30 -16.02 32.03 -15.84
CA ALA A 30 -16.02 30.66 -16.32
C ALA A 30 -14.90 30.52 -17.35
N SER A 31 -13.71 30.06 -16.90
CA SER A 31 -12.73 29.51 -17.81
C SER A 31 -13.40 28.34 -18.48
N LYS A 32 -13.61 28.44 -19.79
CA LYS A 32 -14.08 27.35 -20.62
C LYS A 32 -13.06 26.22 -20.46
N LEU A 33 -13.28 25.33 -19.51
CA LEU A 33 -12.67 24.00 -19.55
C LEU A 33 -13.09 23.41 -20.89
N ARG A 34 -12.18 23.35 -21.85
CA ARG A 34 -12.30 22.46 -22.98
C ARG A 34 -12.36 21.06 -22.38
N VAL A 35 -13.55 20.53 -22.26
CA VAL A 35 -13.76 19.11 -22.11
C VAL A 35 -13.26 18.50 -23.42
N GLN A 36 -11.97 18.12 -23.45
CA GLN A 36 -11.57 17.05 -24.32
C GLN A 36 -12.48 15.90 -23.97
N SER A 37 -13.16 15.33 -24.97
CA SER A 37 -13.95 14.12 -24.83
C SER A 37 -13.00 12.97 -24.48
N ALA A 38 -12.54 12.93 -23.25
CA ALA A 38 -11.95 11.75 -22.68
C ALA A 38 -13.09 10.72 -22.55
N SER A 39 -12.84 9.52 -22.98
CA SER A 39 -13.67 8.35 -22.67
C SER A 39 -14.10 8.42 -21.21
N PRO A 40 -15.33 8.03 -20.85
CA PRO A 40 -15.77 8.10 -19.46
C PRO A 40 -14.73 7.37 -18.61
N HIS A 41 -13.97 8.12 -17.83
CA HIS A 41 -12.97 7.55 -16.93
C HIS A 41 -13.73 6.64 -15.96
N ARG A 42 -13.47 5.36 -16.07
CA ARG A 42 -13.93 4.38 -15.08
C ARG A 42 -13.27 4.78 -13.75
N VAL A 43 -14.07 4.85 -12.72
CA VAL A 43 -13.56 5.15 -11.38
C VAL A 43 -12.87 3.89 -10.88
N GLY A 44 -11.58 3.95 -10.73
CA GLY A 44 -10.80 2.87 -10.17
C GLY A 44 -10.52 3.06 -8.67
N VAL A 45 -10.03 2.01 -8.04
CA VAL A 45 -9.67 1.99 -6.62
C VAL A 45 -8.21 1.58 -6.50
N PRO A 46 -7.34 2.46 -5.98
CA PRO A 46 -6.00 2.06 -5.56
C PRO A 46 -6.07 1.25 -4.28
N ASP A 47 -5.23 0.22 -4.16
CA ASP A 47 -5.01 -0.55 -2.95
C ASP A 47 -3.50 -0.65 -2.73
N ASP A 48 -3.01 0.05 -1.73
CA ASP A 48 -1.61 0.12 -1.36
C ASP A 48 -1.43 0.06 0.17
N TRP A 49 -0.22 0.11 0.65
CA TRP A 49 0.11 -0.06 2.06
C TRP A 49 -0.59 0.97 2.97
N THR A 50 -0.94 2.16 2.48
CA THR A 50 -1.58 3.20 3.29
C THR A 50 -2.95 2.77 3.80
N HIS A 51 -3.67 1.95 3.03
CA HIS A 51 -4.96 1.39 3.38
C HIS A 51 -4.87 0.26 4.42
N HIS A 52 -3.66 -0.26 4.66
CA HIS A 52 -3.42 -1.28 5.67
C HIS A 52 -3.21 -0.66 7.06
N HIS A 53 -2.58 0.49 7.15
CA HIS A 53 -2.16 1.11 8.40
C HIS A 53 -3.18 2.10 9.01
N LEU A 54 -4.04 2.69 8.18
CA LEU A 54 -5.11 3.55 8.66
C LEU A 54 -6.43 2.82 8.60
N VAL A 55 -7.08 2.74 9.75
CA VAL A 55 -8.30 1.94 9.93
C VAL A 55 -9.41 2.76 10.59
N PHE A 56 -10.63 2.35 10.33
CA PHE A 56 -11.82 2.95 10.90
C PHE A 56 -12.69 1.84 11.49
N SER A 57 -12.71 1.72 12.81
CA SER A 57 -13.68 0.86 13.49
C SER A 57 -15.10 1.38 13.28
N ASN A 58 -16.10 0.55 13.58
CA ASN A 58 -17.48 0.89 13.30
C ASN A 58 -17.90 2.20 13.99
N PRO A 59 -18.21 3.27 13.23
CA PRO A 59 -18.58 4.56 13.80
C PRO A 59 -20.01 4.60 14.35
N GLY A 60 -20.74 3.49 14.27
CA GLY A 60 -22.14 3.39 14.69
C GLY A 60 -23.13 3.81 13.60
N THR A 61 -24.41 3.69 13.90
CA THR A 61 -25.50 4.12 13.01
C THR A 61 -25.90 5.56 13.28
N TYR A 62 -26.56 6.18 12.28
CA TYR A 62 -27.12 7.53 12.43
C TYR A 62 -28.00 7.65 13.69
N GLU A 63 -28.85 6.67 13.95
CA GLU A 63 -29.77 6.68 15.09
C GLU A 63 -29.03 6.69 16.45
N GLN A 64 -27.85 6.06 16.50
CA GLN A 64 -27.02 6.01 17.72
C GLN A 64 -26.37 7.36 18.01
N VAL A 65 -25.94 8.09 16.97
CA VAL A 65 -25.17 9.34 17.12
C VAL A 65 -25.99 10.61 16.97
N ALA A 66 -27.19 10.56 16.35
CA ALA A 66 -27.99 11.75 15.99
C ALA A 66 -28.40 12.63 17.18
N LYS A 67 -28.41 12.08 18.39
CA LYS A 67 -28.80 12.79 19.61
C LYS A 67 -27.66 13.58 20.27
N ASP A 68 -26.42 13.27 19.91
CA ASP A 68 -25.22 13.96 20.37
C ASP A 68 -24.59 14.74 19.22
N PRO A 69 -24.62 16.08 19.23
CA PRO A 69 -24.08 16.90 18.14
C PRO A 69 -22.57 16.66 17.88
N ALA A 70 -21.77 16.36 18.91
CA ALA A 70 -20.35 16.11 18.76
C ALA A 70 -20.08 14.72 18.14
N ALA A 71 -20.80 13.70 18.62
CA ALA A 71 -20.76 12.36 18.06
C ALA A 71 -21.24 12.36 16.59
N TYR A 72 -22.32 13.09 16.31
CA TYR A 72 -22.83 13.22 14.94
C TYR A 72 -21.85 13.94 13.99
N ALA A 73 -21.22 15.02 14.45
CA ALA A 73 -20.20 15.72 13.64
C ALA A 73 -19.00 14.78 13.32
N LYS A 74 -18.51 14.04 14.31
CA LYS A 74 -17.45 13.03 14.11
C LYS A 74 -17.89 11.93 13.13
N TRP A 75 -19.11 11.41 13.30
CA TRP A 75 -19.70 10.40 12.43
C TRP A 75 -19.76 10.87 10.96
N LEU A 76 -20.22 12.13 10.73
CA LEU A 76 -20.21 12.73 9.41
C LEU A 76 -18.79 12.83 8.83
N THR A 77 -17.83 13.30 9.63
CA THR A 77 -16.44 13.42 9.19
C THR A 77 -15.89 12.09 8.71
N ILE A 78 -16.16 11.00 9.44
CA ILE A 78 -15.73 9.65 9.07
C ILE A 78 -16.44 9.19 7.79
N HIS A 79 -17.75 9.34 7.69
CA HIS A 79 -18.52 8.86 6.53
C HIS A 79 -18.22 9.62 5.23
N TYR A 80 -17.69 10.84 5.32
CA TYR A 80 -17.20 11.59 4.16
C TYR A 80 -15.69 11.40 3.92
N ASP A 81 -14.98 10.67 4.76
CA ASP A 81 -13.56 10.36 4.52
C ASP A 81 -13.45 9.31 3.40
N THR A 82 -12.70 9.65 2.36
CA THR A 82 -12.49 8.74 1.23
C THR A 82 -11.89 7.42 1.64
N ARG A 83 -10.99 7.44 2.61
CA ARG A 83 -10.29 6.25 3.08
C ARG A 83 -11.25 5.31 3.80
N PHE A 84 -12.20 5.85 4.57
CA PHE A 84 -13.31 5.08 5.13
C PHE A 84 -14.19 4.47 4.03
N ILE A 85 -14.56 5.27 3.03
CA ILE A 85 -15.37 4.80 1.90
C ILE A 85 -14.65 3.65 1.16
N LEU A 86 -13.36 3.81 0.86
CA LEU A 86 -12.55 2.76 0.22
C LEU A 86 -12.48 1.50 1.09
N GLN A 87 -12.27 1.65 2.41
CA GLN A 87 -12.30 0.54 3.34
C GLN A 87 -13.66 -0.18 3.32
N GLN A 88 -14.79 0.56 3.31
CA GLN A 88 -16.12 -0.03 3.23
C GLN A 88 -16.38 -0.72 1.88
N MET A 89 -15.95 -0.12 0.77
CA MET A 89 -16.03 -0.75 -0.55
C MET A 89 -15.27 -2.06 -0.59
N LYS A 90 -14.06 -2.10 -0.03
CA LYS A 90 -13.26 -3.32 0.08
C LYS A 90 -13.94 -4.41 0.91
N ARG A 91 -14.70 -4.00 1.92
CA ARG A 91 -15.48 -4.91 2.78
C ARG A 91 -16.90 -5.20 2.26
N HIS A 92 -17.28 -4.65 1.12
CA HIS A 92 -18.65 -4.75 0.57
C HIS A 92 -19.75 -4.30 1.55
N ALA A 93 -19.46 -3.32 2.41
CA ALA A 93 -20.39 -2.82 3.41
C ALA A 93 -21.36 -1.82 2.79
N GLU A 94 -22.44 -2.29 2.16
CA GLU A 94 -23.44 -1.44 1.51
C GLU A 94 -24.15 -0.50 2.50
N ASP A 95 -24.44 -0.97 3.70
CA ASP A 95 -25.27 -0.25 4.67
C ASP A 95 -24.53 0.87 5.42
N ALA A 96 -23.22 0.82 5.50
CA ALA A 96 -22.43 1.82 6.23
C ALA A 96 -22.26 3.13 5.44
N ALA A 97 -22.34 3.10 4.11
CA ALA A 97 -22.16 4.26 3.25
C ALA A 97 -23.46 5.01 2.90
N SER A 98 -24.61 4.45 3.24
CA SER A 98 -25.91 5.08 2.98
C SER A 98 -26.61 5.43 4.29
N PRO A 99 -26.56 6.71 4.72
CA PRO A 99 -27.54 7.19 5.70
C PRO A 99 -28.90 7.05 5.03
N SER A 100 -29.67 6.04 5.46
CA SER A 100 -30.99 5.79 4.91
C SER A 100 -31.80 7.10 4.87
N GLY A 101 -31.94 7.68 3.71
CA GLY A 101 -32.93 8.68 3.38
C GLY A 101 -32.51 10.15 3.38
N MET A 102 -31.26 10.54 3.59
CA MET A 102 -30.94 11.99 3.70
C MET A 102 -29.97 12.59 2.68
N LEU A 103 -29.17 11.81 1.98
CA LEU A 103 -28.33 12.34 0.91
C LEU A 103 -28.31 11.34 -0.24
N GLU A 104 -28.97 11.68 -1.33
CA GLU A 104 -28.65 11.01 -2.58
C GLU A 104 -27.14 11.11 -2.81
N PRO A 105 -26.45 10.01 -3.17
CA PRO A 105 -25.00 10.02 -3.36
C PRO A 105 -24.64 10.75 -4.66
N GLN A 106 -25.08 12.00 -4.82
CA GLN A 106 -24.85 12.74 -6.04
C GLN A 106 -23.44 13.33 -6.15
N TYR A 107 -22.72 13.51 -5.05
CA TYR A 107 -21.45 14.26 -5.11
C TYR A 107 -20.44 13.84 -4.03
N LEU A 108 -19.87 12.68 -4.14
CA LEU A 108 -18.53 12.47 -3.61
C LEU A 108 -17.53 12.85 -4.71
N ALA A 109 -17.34 14.15 -4.89
CA ALA A 109 -16.31 14.68 -5.76
C ALA A 109 -15.05 14.89 -4.93
N ILE A 110 -14.20 13.87 -4.87
CA ILE A 110 -12.86 13.99 -4.30
C ILE A 110 -11.92 14.28 -5.46
N GLY A 111 -11.36 15.49 -5.51
CA GLY A 111 -10.40 15.85 -6.55
C GLY A 111 -10.88 15.63 -7.99
N GLY A 112 -12.21 15.68 -8.24
CA GLY A 112 -12.77 15.36 -9.54
C GLY A 112 -13.20 13.91 -9.76
N LEU A 113 -12.96 13.01 -8.81
CA LEU A 113 -13.46 11.64 -8.83
C LEU A 113 -14.99 11.65 -8.60
N ARG A 114 -15.73 11.18 -9.58
CA ARG A 114 -17.14 10.82 -9.40
C ARG A 114 -17.19 9.34 -9.09
N LEU A 115 -17.44 8.97 -7.85
CA LEU A 115 -17.79 7.58 -7.53
C LEU A 115 -19.14 7.27 -8.20
N PRO A 116 -19.31 6.12 -8.86
CA PRO A 116 -20.57 5.76 -9.47
C PRO A 116 -21.67 5.70 -8.41
N PRO A 117 -22.92 6.10 -8.75
CA PRO A 117 -24.04 5.90 -7.83
C PRO A 117 -24.16 4.41 -7.53
N TRP A 118 -24.17 4.07 -6.26
CA TRP A 118 -24.43 2.73 -5.77
C TRP A 118 -25.70 2.17 -6.41
N ARG A 119 -25.61 1.02 -7.07
CA ARG A 119 -26.79 0.26 -7.47
C ARG A 119 -26.98 -0.85 -6.47
N PRO A 120 -28.17 -0.99 -5.86
CA PRO A 120 -28.47 -2.17 -5.05
C PRO A 120 -28.24 -3.42 -5.89
N ILE A 121 -27.34 -4.27 -5.45
CA ILE A 121 -27.14 -5.58 -6.05
C ILE A 121 -28.34 -6.42 -5.63
N GLY A 122 -28.96 -7.13 -6.58
CA GLY A 122 -30.09 -8.02 -6.28
C GLY A 122 -29.71 -9.07 -5.22
N PRO A 123 -30.69 -9.82 -4.66
CA PRO A 123 -30.45 -10.75 -3.57
C PRO A 123 -29.29 -11.68 -3.90
N PRO A 124 -28.34 -11.87 -2.95
CA PRO A 124 -27.10 -12.60 -3.20
C PRO A 124 -27.39 -14.02 -3.62
N ARG A 125 -26.76 -14.46 -4.71
CA ARG A 125 -26.63 -15.89 -4.98
C ARG A 125 -25.64 -16.45 -3.96
N PRO A 126 -25.91 -17.63 -3.34
CA PRO A 126 -24.90 -18.29 -2.53
C PRO A 126 -23.65 -18.48 -3.38
N GLY A 127 -22.57 -17.77 -3.02
CA GLY A 127 -21.27 -17.94 -3.66
C GLY A 127 -20.74 -19.37 -3.44
N PRO A 128 -19.83 -19.87 -4.29
CA PRO A 128 -19.14 -21.12 -4.01
C PRO A 128 -18.46 -21.02 -2.64
N LYS A 129 -18.64 -22.05 -1.81
CA LYS A 129 -17.94 -22.12 -0.51
C LYS A 129 -16.44 -22.03 -0.77
N PRO A 130 -15.71 -21.15 -0.07
CA PRO A 130 -14.27 -21.05 -0.22
C PRO A 130 -13.63 -22.42 -0.07
N LYS A 131 -12.78 -22.82 -1.00
CA LYS A 131 -11.94 -23.99 -0.83
C LYS A 131 -10.70 -23.59 -0.04
N SER A 132 -10.31 -24.39 0.93
CA SER A 132 -9.17 -24.17 1.82
C SER A 132 -7.81 -24.44 1.13
N THR A 133 -7.58 -23.83 -0.03
CA THR A 133 -6.31 -23.95 -0.77
C THR A 133 -5.82 -22.58 -1.15
N LEU A 134 -4.54 -22.32 -0.93
CA LEU A 134 -3.83 -21.17 -1.50
C LEU A 134 -3.01 -21.69 -2.67
N LYS A 135 -3.22 -21.13 -3.87
CA LYS A 135 -2.57 -21.56 -5.09
C LYS A 135 -1.91 -20.39 -5.78
N GLY A 136 -0.68 -20.57 -6.23
CA GLY A 136 -0.02 -19.59 -7.11
C GLY A 136 -0.70 -19.59 -8.48
N ASP A 137 -1.13 -18.42 -8.91
CA ASP A 137 -1.72 -18.20 -10.24
C ASP A 137 -0.60 -17.91 -11.25
N TRP A 138 0.26 -16.96 -10.91
CA TRP A 138 1.45 -16.64 -11.69
C TRP A 138 2.57 -16.10 -10.80
N SER A 139 3.80 -16.20 -11.31
CA SER A 139 4.97 -15.57 -10.70
C SER A 139 5.97 -15.14 -11.78
N MET A 140 6.42 -13.88 -11.68
CA MET A 140 7.31 -13.23 -12.64
C MET A 140 8.64 -12.89 -11.97
N ASP A 141 9.76 -13.22 -12.62
CA ASP A 141 11.09 -12.81 -12.16
C ASP A 141 11.24 -11.29 -12.30
N MET A 142 11.58 -10.61 -11.20
CA MET A 142 11.74 -9.14 -11.18
C MET A 142 13.15 -8.69 -11.62
N GLY A 143 13.99 -9.62 -12.04
CA GLY A 143 15.34 -9.35 -12.55
C GLY A 143 16.45 -9.64 -11.55
N THR A 144 17.68 -9.62 -12.07
CA THR A 144 18.88 -10.04 -11.34
C THR A 144 19.09 -9.26 -10.04
N GLY A 145 19.09 -9.98 -8.94
CA GLY A 145 19.34 -9.42 -7.61
C GLY A 145 18.13 -8.68 -7.00
N ALA A 146 16.98 -8.64 -7.66
CA ALA A 146 15.76 -8.06 -7.10
C ALA A 146 15.36 -8.80 -5.81
N LYS A 147 15.32 -8.09 -4.68
CA LYS A 147 14.96 -8.60 -3.36
C LYS A 147 14.32 -7.50 -2.55
N VAL A 148 13.06 -7.62 -2.26
CA VAL A 148 12.32 -6.66 -1.44
C VAL A 148 12.40 -7.00 0.04
N GLY A 149 12.08 -6.05 0.91
CA GLY A 149 11.94 -6.27 2.34
C GLY A 149 10.55 -6.74 2.72
N ALA A 150 10.41 -7.38 3.88
CA ALA A 150 9.12 -7.90 4.35
C ALA A 150 8.08 -6.77 4.58
N GLY A 151 8.50 -5.59 5.06
CA GLY A 151 7.61 -4.43 5.25
C GLY A 151 7.32 -3.62 3.98
N MET A 152 7.70 -4.10 2.80
CA MET A 152 7.39 -3.47 1.52
C MET A 152 6.14 -4.08 0.92
N TYR A 153 5.22 -3.25 0.43
CA TYR A 153 3.97 -3.69 -0.17
C TYR A 153 3.98 -3.38 -1.66
N PRO A 154 3.47 -4.28 -2.53
CA PRO A 154 3.06 -3.91 -3.87
C PRO A 154 1.87 -2.96 -3.81
N ALA A 155 1.49 -2.36 -4.93
CA ALA A 155 0.29 -1.54 -5.03
C ALA A 155 -0.56 -1.97 -6.22
N LYS A 156 -1.86 -2.17 -6.01
CA LYS A 156 -2.80 -2.61 -7.04
C LYS A 156 -3.77 -1.49 -7.38
N PHE A 157 -4.12 -1.39 -8.65
CA PHE A 157 -5.20 -0.54 -9.12
C PHE A 157 -6.28 -1.36 -9.82
N SER A 158 -7.53 -1.19 -9.39
CA SER A 158 -8.69 -1.81 -10.02
C SER A 158 -9.50 -0.75 -10.73
N PHE A 159 -9.62 -0.83 -12.07
CA PHE A 159 -10.41 0.13 -12.86
C PHE A 159 -11.92 -0.08 -12.75
N ASP A 160 -12.33 -1.25 -12.31
CA ASP A 160 -13.73 -1.57 -12.06
C ASP A 160 -13.83 -2.33 -10.73
N THR A 161 -14.59 -1.78 -9.79
CA THR A 161 -14.80 -2.39 -8.47
C THR A 161 -15.81 -3.52 -8.50
N THR A 162 -16.51 -3.71 -9.62
CA THR A 162 -17.57 -4.71 -9.76
C THR A 162 -17.18 -5.92 -10.60
N THR A 163 -16.16 -5.81 -11.43
CA THR A 163 -15.67 -6.89 -12.30
C THR A 163 -14.16 -6.87 -12.40
N ALA A 164 -13.52 -8.04 -12.38
CA ALA A 164 -12.12 -8.17 -12.72
C ALA A 164 -11.87 -7.70 -14.16
N SER A 165 -11.08 -6.66 -14.34
CA SER A 165 -10.75 -6.09 -15.64
C SER A 165 -9.33 -6.49 -16.05
N CYS A 166 -9.14 -6.88 -17.31
CA CYS A 166 -7.80 -7.17 -17.83
C CYS A 166 -6.89 -5.93 -17.87
N THR A 167 -7.45 -4.75 -17.65
CA THR A 167 -6.68 -3.49 -17.49
C THR A 167 -6.30 -3.20 -16.05
N ASP A 168 -6.77 -3.97 -15.06
CA ASP A 168 -6.29 -3.87 -13.70
C ASP A 168 -4.79 -4.18 -13.68
N PHE A 169 -4.05 -3.47 -12.83
CA PHE A 169 -2.61 -3.66 -12.76
C PHE A 169 -2.09 -3.67 -11.34
N VAL A 170 -0.92 -4.26 -11.17
CA VAL A 170 -0.19 -4.28 -9.89
C VAL A 170 1.24 -3.81 -10.10
N VAL A 171 1.73 -2.94 -9.22
CA VAL A 171 3.06 -2.34 -9.26
C VAL A 171 3.94 -2.98 -8.20
N TYR A 172 5.15 -3.37 -8.60
CA TYR A 172 6.18 -3.91 -7.73
C TYR A 172 7.45 -3.07 -7.84
N ASN A 173 8.09 -2.79 -6.72
CA ASN A 173 9.47 -2.35 -6.69
C ASN A 173 10.40 -3.57 -6.81
N THR A 174 11.61 -3.36 -7.30
CA THR A 174 12.60 -4.43 -7.47
C THR A 174 13.69 -4.40 -6.41
N SER A 175 13.76 -3.32 -5.65
CA SER A 175 14.80 -3.06 -4.63
C SER A 175 16.24 -3.05 -5.16
N VAL A 176 16.40 -2.92 -6.47
CA VAL A 176 17.69 -2.73 -7.14
C VAL A 176 17.70 -1.43 -7.93
N ALA A 177 18.87 -0.86 -8.09
CA ALA A 177 19.03 0.29 -8.98
C ALA A 177 18.73 -0.14 -10.43
N GLY A 178 18.01 0.71 -11.16
CA GLY A 178 17.74 0.47 -12.55
C GLY A 178 19.00 0.58 -13.42
N SER A 179 18.98 -0.09 -14.56
CA SER A 179 20.01 -0.05 -15.60
C SER A 179 19.35 -0.09 -16.98
N SER A 180 20.13 -0.18 -18.03
CA SER A 180 19.60 -0.39 -19.39
C SER A 180 18.88 -1.75 -19.57
N THR A 181 19.08 -2.70 -18.66
CA THR A 181 18.51 -4.05 -18.75
C THR A 181 17.74 -4.45 -17.49
N GLN A 182 17.69 -3.59 -16.47
CA GLN A 182 17.05 -3.85 -15.19
C GLN A 182 16.12 -2.68 -14.83
N ALA A 183 14.85 -2.96 -14.62
CA ALA A 183 13.92 -1.99 -14.08
C ALA A 183 14.10 -1.83 -12.56
N SER A 184 13.93 -0.62 -12.04
CA SER A 184 13.80 -0.34 -10.59
C SER A 184 12.36 -0.48 -10.12
N ILE A 185 11.40 -0.37 -11.04
CA ILE A 185 9.97 -0.50 -10.77
C ILE A 185 9.27 -1.10 -11.99
N VAL A 186 8.29 -1.99 -11.74
CA VAL A 186 7.57 -2.70 -12.80
C VAL A 186 6.09 -2.83 -12.45
N ALA A 187 5.23 -2.76 -13.45
CA ALA A 187 3.82 -3.07 -13.32
C ALA A 187 3.41 -4.20 -14.26
N TYR A 188 2.49 -5.01 -13.79
CA TYR A 188 1.88 -6.08 -14.55
C TYR A 188 0.38 -5.83 -14.69
N ASP A 189 -0.16 -6.09 -15.88
CA ASP A 189 -1.60 -6.15 -16.18
C ASP A 189 -1.98 -7.55 -16.67
N ASN A 190 -3.19 -7.70 -17.26
CA ASN A 190 -3.71 -9.02 -17.63
C ASN A 190 -3.63 -10.03 -16.48
N LEU A 191 -3.99 -9.60 -15.28
CA LEU A 191 -3.74 -10.34 -14.05
C LEU A 191 -4.51 -11.65 -13.96
N TYR A 192 -5.54 -11.84 -14.78
CA TYR A 192 -6.55 -12.87 -14.59
C TYR A 192 -6.53 -13.91 -15.72
N SER A 193 -6.75 -15.17 -15.37
CA SER A 193 -6.78 -16.28 -16.33
C SER A 193 -7.85 -16.13 -17.43
N SER A 194 -8.86 -15.26 -17.23
CA SER A 194 -9.86 -14.91 -18.25
C SER A 194 -9.36 -13.91 -19.28
N CYS A 195 -8.19 -13.29 -19.09
CA CYS A 195 -7.63 -12.33 -20.03
C CYS A 195 -6.98 -13.04 -21.22
N THR A 196 -7.02 -12.37 -22.37
CA THR A 196 -6.42 -12.91 -23.59
C THR A 196 -4.94 -12.52 -23.69
N GLY A 197 -4.11 -13.40 -24.22
CA GLY A 197 -2.67 -13.20 -24.35
C GLY A 197 -1.88 -13.77 -23.17
N GLN A 198 -0.74 -13.16 -22.87
CA GLN A 198 0.10 -13.57 -21.74
C GLN A 198 -0.52 -13.11 -20.43
N VAL A 199 -0.58 -13.99 -19.44
CA VAL A 199 -1.10 -13.74 -18.10
C VAL A 199 -0.01 -14.05 -17.06
N PRO A 200 0.50 -13.04 -16.31
CA PRO A 200 0.30 -11.60 -16.54
C PRO A 200 1.14 -11.11 -17.73
N SER A 201 0.87 -9.90 -18.23
CA SER A 201 1.76 -9.18 -19.12
C SER A 201 2.45 -8.02 -18.41
N VAL A 202 3.62 -7.59 -18.91
CA VAL A 202 4.28 -6.40 -18.40
C VAL A 202 3.53 -5.18 -18.93
N TYR A 203 2.90 -4.44 -18.03
CA TYR A 203 2.17 -3.22 -18.36
C TYR A 203 3.13 -2.06 -18.67
N TRP A 204 4.15 -1.92 -17.85
CA TRP A 204 5.28 -1.02 -18.03
C TRP A 204 6.42 -1.41 -17.08
N ALA A 205 7.65 -1.02 -17.42
CA ALA A 205 8.83 -1.23 -16.59
C ALA A 205 9.80 -0.06 -16.78
N PHE A 206 10.32 0.53 -15.70
CA PHE A 206 11.15 1.73 -15.80
C PHE A 206 12.43 1.62 -14.99
N ASN A 207 13.50 2.17 -15.58
CA ASN A 207 14.71 2.50 -14.87
C ASN A 207 14.62 3.96 -14.38
N THR A 208 14.49 4.17 -13.08
CA THR A 208 14.44 5.50 -12.46
C THR A 208 15.81 5.97 -11.95
N SER A 209 16.87 5.20 -12.22
CA SER A 209 18.26 5.48 -11.82
C SER A 209 18.53 5.47 -10.32
N GLY A 210 17.59 4.98 -9.50
CA GLY A 210 17.70 4.85 -8.05
C GLY A 210 17.15 3.53 -7.55
N THR A 211 17.52 3.17 -6.33
CA THR A 211 17.00 1.96 -5.66
C THR A 211 15.70 2.30 -4.94
N VAL A 212 14.63 1.56 -5.23
CA VAL A 212 13.33 1.70 -4.58
C VAL A 212 13.18 0.60 -3.53
N ARG A 213 13.34 0.93 -2.24
CA ARG A 213 13.38 -0.03 -1.11
C ARG A 213 12.16 0.00 -0.21
N ILE A 214 11.10 0.68 -0.63
CA ILE A 214 9.92 0.95 0.18
C ILE A 214 8.66 0.71 -0.65
N SER A 215 7.51 0.71 0.01
CA SER A 215 6.21 0.59 -0.65
C SER A 215 5.94 1.75 -1.61
N VAL A 216 5.12 1.50 -2.60
CA VAL A 216 4.71 2.52 -3.59
C VAL A 216 3.26 2.92 -3.33
N VAL A 217 2.88 4.14 -3.75
CA VAL A 217 1.50 4.62 -3.66
C VAL A 217 1.00 5.07 -5.03
N LEU A 218 -0.28 4.86 -5.28
CA LEU A 218 -0.92 5.12 -6.57
C LEU A 218 -1.78 6.38 -6.52
N SER A 219 -1.86 7.08 -7.65
CA SER A 219 -2.80 8.18 -7.80
C SER A 219 -4.25 7.67 -7.78
N PRO A 220 -5.21 8.51 -7.36
CA PRO A 220 -6.63 8.15 -7.36
C PRO A 220 -7.18 7.78 -8.76
N HIS A 221 -6.52 8.25 -9.81
CA HIS A 221 -6.93 8.01 -11.20
C HIS A 221 -6.24 6.79 -11.83
N GLY A 222 -5.27 6.18 -11.14
CA GLY A 222 -4.51 5.06 -11.68
C GLY A 222 -3.69 5.42 -12.93
N ASP A 223 -3.16 6.63 -12.99
CA ASP A 223 -2.34 7.14 -14.09
C ASP A 223 -0.95 7.60 -13.64
N GLN A 224 -0.71 7.63 -12.33
CA GLN A 224 0.55 8.04 -11.72
C GLN A 224 0.89 7.16 -10.53
N VAL A 225 2.19 7.03 -10.26
CA VAL A 225 2.72 6.36 -9.08
C VAL A 225 3.73 7.28 -8.39
N ALA A 226 3.74 7.24 -7.05
CA ALA A 226 4.75 7.91 -6.24
C ALA A 226 5.48 6.89 -5.35
N PHE A 227 6.77 7.09 -5.20
CA PHE A 227 7.64 6.29 -4.35
C PHE A 227 8.89 7.07 -3.99
N VAL A 228 9.64 6.61 -3.01
CA VAL A 228 10.96 7.19 -2.72
C VAL A 228 12.05 6.28 -3.26
N GLN A 229 13.04 6.87 -3.90
CA GLN A 229 14.25 6.18 -4.34
C GLN A 229 15.47 6.72 -3.61
N THR A 230 16.45 5.85 -3.43
CA THR A 230 17.80 6.19 -3.00
C THR A 230 18.71 6.26 -4.22
N PRO A 231 19.16 7.45 -4.65
CA PRO A 231 20.11 7.58 -5.74
C PRO A 231 21.50 7.08 -5.29
N SER A 232 22.41 6.88 -6.24
CA SER A 232 23.80 6.46 -5.95
C SER A 232 24.60 7.50 -5.15
N SER A 233 24.14 8.74 -5.14
CA SER A 233 24.72 9.85 -4.38
C SER A 233 23.67 10.93 -4.11
N GLY A 234 23.84 11.69 -3.05
CA GLY A 234 22.91 12.75 -2.65
C GLY A 234 21.80 12.28 -1.72
N ASN A 235 20.78 13.10 -1.57
CA ASN A 235 19.65 12.82 -0.70
C ASN A 235 18.65 11.86 -1.38
N ALA A 236 17.87 11.16 -0.57
CA ALA A 236 16.70 10.41 -1.03
C ALA A 236 15.75 11.34 -1.80
N GLN A 237 14.98 10.78 -2.71
CA GLN A 237 14.13 11.52 -3.64
C GLN A 237 12.73 10.94 -3.67
N LEU A 238 11.72 11.80 -3.50
CA LEU A 238 10.37 11.46 -3.93
C LEU A 238 10.34 11.47 -5.46
N VAL A 239 9.91 10.39 -6.07
CA VAL A 239 9.68 10.24 -7.50
C VAL A 239 8.19 10.27 -7.77
N LEU A 240 7.79 11.09 -8.72
CA LEU A 240 6.45 11.08 -9.31
C LEU A 240 6.58 10.63 -10.76
N LEU A 241 5.82 9.64 -11.16
CA LEU A 241 5.92 9.02 -12.46
C LEU A 241 4.54 8.85 -13.09
N LYS A 242 4.40 9.35 -14.33
CA LYS A 242 3.29 9.04 -15.23
C LYS A 242 3.76 7.98 -16.19
N TRP A 243 3.01 6.92 -16.36
CA TRP A 243 3.37 5.85 -17.28
C TRP A 243 2.61 5.94 -18.60
N ALA A 244 3.04 5.12 -19.55
CA ALA A 244 2.28 4.71 -20.72
C ALA A 244 2.33 3.19 -20.81
N ALA A 245 1.22 2.58 -21.24
CA ALA A 245 1.17 1.14 -21.44
C ALA A 245 2.10 0.71 -22.57
N LYS A 246 2.75 -0.45 -22.40
CA LYS A 246 3.52 -1.07 -23.49
C LYS A 246 2.58 -1.41 -24.65
N PRO A 247 2.98 -1.12 -25.91
CA PRO A 247 2.19 -1.49 -27.05
C PRO A 247 2.11 -3.02 -27.21
N ALA A 248 0.92 -3.52 -27.57
CA ALA A 248 0.81 -4.92 -28.02
C ALA A 248 1.66 -5.17 -29.27
N GLY A 249 2.01 -6.42 -29.51
CA GLY A 249 2.69 -6.84 -30.74
C GLY A 249 1.92 -6.36 -31.98
N ARG A 250 2.63 -5.74 -32.94
CA ARG A 250 2.04 -5.10 -34.10
C ARG A 250 2.98 -5.12 -35.29
N THR A 251 2.44 -4.79 -36.44
CA THR A 251 3.23 -4.61 -37.66
C THR A 251 3.32 -3.12 -38.00
N LEU A 252 4.53 -2.63 -38.20
CA LEU A 252 4.78 -1.30 -38.71
C LEU A 252 5.27 -1.40 -40.18
N THR A 253 5.10 -0.30 -40.91
CA THR A 253 5.63 -0.19 -42.28
C THR A 253 6.97 0.48 -42.22
N SER A 254 8.00 -0.10 -42.86
CA SER A 254 9.32 0.48 -42.98
C SER A 254 9.28 1.79 -43.79
N GLY A 255 10.04 2.77 -43.38
CA GLY A 255 10.16 4.10 -44.03
C GLY A 255 11.47 4.26 -44.78
N GLY A 256 11.51 5.05 -45.80
CA GLY A 256 12.73 5.53 -46.50
C GLY A 256 13.84 4.50 -46.76
N THR A 257 15.08 4.87 -46.50
CA THR A 257 16.28 3.99 -46.45
C THR A 257 16.35 3.37 -45.04
N ASN A 258 15.59 2.34 -44.82
CA ASN A 258 15.17 1.91 -43.53
C ASN A 258 16.13 0.98 -42.79
N ILE A 259 16.81 0.08 -43.49
CA ILE A 259 17.77 -0.86 -42.91
C ILE A 259 18.94 -1.01 -43.89
N THR A 260 20.15 -0.75 -43.40
CA THR A 260 21.38 -0.90 -44.17
C THR A 260 22.24 -1.97 -43.53
N ASN A 261 22.75 -2.90 -44.33
CA ASN A 261 23.66 -3.94 -43.87
C ASN A 261 24.84 -3.34 -43.08
N GLY A 262 25.10 -3.86 -41.92
CA GLY A 262 26.11 -3.37 -40.97
C GLY A 262 25.71 -2.16 -40.13
N SER A 263 24.53 -1.57 -40.33
CA SER A 263 23.99 -0.47 -39.53
C SER A 263 23.05 -0.99 -38.46
N LYS A 264 22.96 -0.27 -37.36
CA LYS A 264 21.91 -0.51 -36.34
C LYS A 264 20.64 0.31 -36.57
N THR A 265 20.67 1.36 -37.40
CA THR A 265 19.54 2.27 -37.60
C THR A 265 18.47 1.63 -38.45
N PHE A 266 17.23 1.76 -38.04
CA PHE A 266 16.05 1.44 -38.84
C PHE A 266 15.04 2.59 -38.80
N THR A 267 14.20 2.67 -39.84
CA THR A 267 13.11 3.67 -39.91
C THR A 267 11.78 3.04 -40.24
N THR A 268 10.71 3.69 -39.79
CA THR A 268 9.33 3.35 -40.08
C THR A 268 8.57 4.55 -40.63
N THR A 269 7.41 4.36 -41.20
CA THR A 269 6.55 5.47 -41.63
C THR A 269 5.91 6.21 -40.45
N SER A 270 5.62 5.50 -39.37
CA SER A 270 5.08 6.03 -38.09
C SER A 270 4.98 4.91 -37.08
N GLY A 271 4.56 5.24 -35.84
CA GLY A 271 4.06 4.27 -34.87
C GLY A 271 5.09 3.72 -33.89
N LEU A 272 6.36 4.10 -33.95
CA LEU A 272 7.33 3.82 -32.91
C LEU A 272 7.06 4.69 -31.68
N THR A 273 7.21 4.11 -30.53
CA THR A 273 7.11 4.78 -29.24
C THR A 273 8.32 4.43 -28.37
N SER A 274 8.61 5.25 -27.37
CA SER A 274 9.68 4.96 -26.39
C SER A 274 9.44 3.64 -25.63
N MET A 275 8.21 3.16 -25.60
CA MET A 275 7.81 1.89 -24.97
C MET A 275 8.14 0.66 -25.80
N ASP A 276 8.66 0.83 -27.01
CA ASP A 276 9.13 -0.29 -27.88
C ASP A 276 10.57 -0.70 -27.59
N VAL A 277 11.27 0.02 -26.72
CA VAL A 277 12.64 -0.35 -26.34
C VAL A 277 12.64 -1.69 -25.62
N GLY A 278 13.42 -2.65 -26.11
CA GLY A 278 13.44 -4.04 -25.63
C GLY A 278 12.52 -4.99 -26.42
N ALA A 279 11.53 -4.47 -27.12
CA ALA A 279 10.65 -5.30 -27.95
C ALA A 279 11.42 -6.02 -29.06
N GLY A 280 11.05 -7.26 -29.34
CA GLY A 280 11.59 -8.01 -30.48
C GLY A 280 11.14 -7.37 -31.77
N ILE A 281 12.04 -7.29 -32.75
CA ILE A 281 11.75 -6.76 -34.06
C ILE A 281 12.22 -7.75 -35.14
N SER A 282 11.41 -7.94 -36.16
CA SER A 282 11.77 -8.79 -37.31
C SER A 282 11.31 -8.16 -38.61
N GLY A 283 12.09 -8.42 -39.64
CA GLY A 283 11.89 -7.92 -41.00
C GLY A 283 13.09 -8.23 -41.85
N THR A 284 13.01 -7.87 -43.14
CA THR A 284 14.14 -8.10 -44.09
C THR A 284 15.37 -7.33 -43.66
N GLY A 285 16.50 -8.03 -43.55
CA GLY A 285 17.79 -7.45 -43.14
C GLY A 285 18.00 -7.34 -41.62
N ILE A 286 16.99 -7.64 -40.82
CA ILE A 286 17.09 -7.66 -39.35
C ILE A 286 17.55 -9.06 -38.90
N PRO A 287 18.55 -9.16 -37.97
CA PRO A 287 18.95 -10.44 -37.39
C PRO A 287 17.79 -11.16 -36.73
N ALA A 288 17.75 -12.49 -36.84
CA ALA A 288 16.73 -13.28 -36.16
C ALA A 288 16.84 -13.11 -34.62
N GLY A 289 15.72 -12.80 -33.97
CA GLY A 289 15.69 -12.57 -32.54
C GLY A 289 16.27 -11.24 -32.06
N ASP A 290 16.46 -10.27 -32.94
CA ASP A 290 16.92 -8.95 -32.56
C ASP A 290 15.85 -8.13 -31.85
N THR A 291 16.29 -7.10 -31.12
CA THR A 291 15.44 -6.22 -30.35
C THR A 291 15.70 -4.74 -30.67
N ILE A 292 14.73 -3.91 -30.32
CA ILE A 292 14.84 -2.45 -30.42
C ILE A 292 15.72 -1.94 -29.28
N ALA A 293 16.90 -1.40 -29.56
CA ALA A 293 17.80 -0.85 -28.55
C ALA A 293 17.39 0.57 -28.11
N THR A 294 16.98 1.43 -29.08
CA THR A 294 16.51 2.79 -28.78
C THR A 294 15.43 3.20 -29.77
N VAL A 295 14.55 4.10 -29.33
CA VAL A 295 13.62 4.83 -30.20
C VAL A 295 13.97 6.31 -30.13
N THR A 296 14.35 6.89 -31.27
CA THR A 296 14.77 8.29 -31.39
C THR A 296 13.63 9.22 -31.83
N SER A 297 12.64 8.67 -32.52
CA SER A 297 11.40 9.38 -32.91
C SER A 297 10.30 8.38 -33.26
N ALA A 298 9.10 8.87 -33.54
CA ALA A 298 7.99 8.02 -33.99
C ALA A 298 8.27 7.28 -35.32
N THR A 299 9.37 7.62 -36.01
CA THR A 299 9.75 7.08 -37.29
C THR A 299 11.17 6.50 -37.35
N ALA A 300 11.92 6.51 -36.24
CA ALA A 300 13.32 6.03 -36.24
C ALA A 300 13.72 5.39 -34.91
N GLY A 301 14.51 4.32 -35.00
CA GLY A 301 15.10 3.62 -33.87
C GLY A 301 16.41 2.92 -34.22
N THR A 302 16.99 2.23 -33.22
CA THR A 302 18.20 1.42 -33.43
C THR A 302 17.96 -0.02 -32.97
N LEU A 303 18.58 -0.95 -33.68
CA LEU A 303 18.66 -2.37 -33.35
C LEU A 303 19.72 -2.63 -32.27
N THR A 304 19.58 -3.70 -31.53
CA THR A 304 20.60 -4.17 -30.60
C THR A 304 21.85 -4.66 -31.36
N ASN A 305 21.66 -5.39 -32.45
CA ASN A 305 22.72 -5.89 -33.32
C ASN A 305 22.75 -5.14 -34.67
N ASN A 306 23.87 -5.24 -35.37
CA ASN A 306 23.96 -4.70 -36.73
C ASN A 306 23.08 -5.51 -37.69
N ALA A 307 22.39 -4.83 -38.57
CA ALA A 307 21.61 -5.47 -39.62
C ALA A 307 22.51 -6.39 -40.49
N THR A 308 21.95 -7.53 -40.87
CA THR A 308 22.65 -8.57 -41.67
C THR A 308 22.33 -8.48 -43.18
N GLY A 309 21.48 -7.54 -43.56
CA GLY A 309 21.07 -7.28 -44.91
C GLY A 309 20.44 -5.90 -45.05
N ASN A 310 20.15 -5.53 -46.32
CA ASN A 310 19.39 -4.32 -46.61
C ASN A 310 17.90 -4.63 -46.63
N GLY A 311 17.10 -3.79 -45.94
CA GLY A 311 15.65 -3.77 -46.08
C GLY A 311 15.22 -2.80 -47.20
N THR A 312 13.95 -2.88 -47.60
CA THR A 312 13.36 -1.97 -48.58
C THR A 312 12.23 -1.14 -47.94
N SER A 313 11.98 0.03 -48.54
CA SER A 313 10.88 0.89 -48.08
C SER A 313 9.53 0.23 -48.35
N GLY A 314 8.59 0.35 -47.39
CA GLY A 314 7.23 -0.21 -47.53
C GLY A 314 7.10 -1.66 -47.08
N GLU A 315 8.17 -2.29 -46.60
CA GLU A 315 8.09 -3.64 -46.01
C GLU A 315 7.46 -3.64 -44.63
N SER A 316 6.93 -4.80 -44.24
CA SER A 316 6.39 -5.04 -42.91
C SER A 316 7.50 -5.32 -41.91
N LEU A 317 7.54 -4.57 -40.83
CA LEU A 317 8.35 -4.81 -39.67
C LEU A 317 7.44 -5.31 -38.53
N ALA A 318 7.58 -6.57 -38.16
CA ALA A 318 6.81 -7.12 -37.03
C ALA A 318 7.55 -6.77 -35.74
N ILE A 319 6.85 -6.10 -34.84
CA ILE A 319 7.30 -5.80 -33.49
C ILE A 319 6.50 -6.70 -32.54
N THR A 320 7.21 -7.46 -31.72
CA THR A 320 6.58 -8.31 -30.68
C THR A 320 6.14 -7.46 -29.50
N ALA A 321 5.20 -7.99 -28.69
CA ALA A 321 4.96 -7.40 -27.38
C ALA A 321 6.27 -7.43 -26.59
N ASP A 322 6.55 -6.35 -25.86
CA ASP A 322 7.78 -6.26 -25.08
C ASP A 322 7.80 -7.29 -23.95
N ALA A 323 8.93 -7.95 -23.76
CA ALA A 323 9.16 -8.97 -22.75
C ALA A 323 9.52 -8.40 -21.35
N GLY A 324 9.43 -7.07 -21.14
CA GLY A 324 9.64 -6.47 -19.83
C GLY A 324 10.99 -5.83 -19.54
N GLY A 325 11.77 -5.52 -20.59
CA GLY A 325 12.95 -4.66 -20.45
C GLY A 325 12.55 -3.22 -20.03
N PRO A 326 13.46 -2.44 -19.38
CA PRO A 326 13.12 -1.09 -18.97
C PRO A 326 12.86 -0.19 -20.18
N ASP A 327 11.77 0.56 -20.08
CA ASP A 327 11.35 1.52 -21.09
C ASP A 327 12.06 2.85 -20.94
N THR A 328 12.11 3.62 -22.02
CA THR A 328 12.65 4.98 -21.98
C THR A 328 11.70 5.88 -21.18
N LEU A 329 12.22 6.47 -20.11
CA LEU A 329 11.52 7.38 -19.22
C LEU A 329 12.09 8.79 -19.35
N THR A 330 11.22 9.76 -19.63
CA THR A 330 11.64 11.16 -19.77
C THR A 330 11.65 11.84 -18.41
N ALA A 331 12.84 12.23 -17.93
CA ALA A 331 12.95 13.06 -16.74
C ALA A 331 12.61 14.53 -17.09
N VAL A 332 11.72 15.14 -16.31
CA VAL A 332 11.29 16.53 -16.46
C VAL A 332 11.44 17.31 -15.15
N GLY A 333 11.52 18.63 -15.23
CA GLY A 333 11.49 19.46 -14.03
C GLY A 333 10.11 19.46 -13.37
N ASN A 334 10.05 19.74 -12.04
CA ASN A 334 8.81 19.73 -11.26
C ASN A 334 7.70 20.60 -11.88
N SER A 335 8.06 21.79 -12.40
CA SER A 335 7.11 22.71 -13.04
C SER A 335 6.54 22.19 -14.37
N SER A 336 7.27 21.30 -15.04
CA SER A 336 6.84 20.69 -16.31
C SER A 336 6.06 19.39 -16.10
N TYR A 337 6.21 18.77 -14.94
CA TYR A 337 5.62 17.45 -14.65
C TYR A 337 4.10 17.42 -14.76
N PRO A 338 3.32 18.41 -14.26
CA PRO A 338 1.86 18.37 -14.38
C PRO A 338 1.36 18.27 -15.82
N GLY A 339 2.08 18.89 -16.77
CA GLY A 339 1.73 18.92 -18.20
C GLY A 339 2.41 17.87 -19.06
N CYS A 340 3.31 17.06 -18.53
CA CYS A 340 3.99 16.06 -19.35
C CYS A 340 3.05 14.88 -19.70
N ALA A 341 3.20 14.37 -20.92
CA ALA A 341 2.59 13.11 -21.32
C ALA A 341 3.48 11.93 -20.89
N GLY A 342 2.86 10.86 -20.36
CA GLY A 342 3.62 9.63 -20.04
C GLY A 342 4.29 9.00 -21.27
N PRO A 343 5.41 8.28 -21.10
CA PRO A 343 6.12 8.04 -19.85
C PRO A 343 7.07 9.19 -19.46
N CYS A 344 6.79 9.81 -18.33
CA CYS A 344 7.65 10.87 -17.79
C CYS A 344 7.71 10.81 -16.27
N MET A 345 8.79 11.33 -15.70
CA MET A 345 8.95 11.42 -14.24
C MET A 345 9.56 12.75 -13.82
N THR A 346 9.32 13.11 -12.57
CA THR A 346 10.09 14.14 -11.87
C THR A 346 10.59 13.60 -10.54
N THR A 347 11.65 14.20 -10.01
CA THR A 347 12.25 13.85 -8.71
C THR A 347 12.35 15.07 -7.84
N ILE A 348 11.95 14.94 -6.58
CA ILE A 348 12.05 15.99 -5.56
C ILE A 348 12.98 15.47 -4.49
N SER A 349 14.20 16.02 -4.42
CA SER A 349 15.18 15.62 -3.40
C SER A 349 14.71 16.07 -2.02
N PHE A 350 14.88 15.20 -1.02
CA PHE A 350 14.61 15.56 0.37
C PHE A 350 15.52 16.70 0.80
N SER A 351 14.92 17.73 1.39
CA SER A 351 15.67 18.87 1.89
C SER A 351 16.40 18.55 3.19
N GLY A 352 17.49 19.29 3.47
CA GLY A 352 18.33 19.11 4.64
C GLY A 352 19.62 18.35 4.33
N THR A 353 20.46 18.17 5.36
CA THR A 353 21.74 17.46 5.25
C THR A 353 21.62 16.01 5.67
N SER A 354 22.38 15.12 5.04
CA SER A 354 22.46 13.69 5.41
C SER A 354 21.12 12.92 5.27
N ARG A 355 20.30 13.26 4.29
CA ARG A 355 19.03 12.60 3.98
C ARG A 355 19.18 11.53 2.90
N SER A 356 20.29 10.80 2.93
CA SER A 356 20.74 9.95 1.81
C SER A 356 19.93 8.68 1.62
N ASP A 357 19.14 8.25 2.58
CA ASP A 357 18.34 7.03 2.49
C ASP A 357 17.08 7.13 3.34
N THR A 358 16.14 6.20 3.13
CA THR A 358 14.96 6.02 3.97
C THR A 358 14.47 4.56 3.93
N ILE A 359 13.93 4.12 5.06
CA ILE A 359 13.15 2.88 5.19
C ILE A 359 11.65 3.18 5.34
N SER A 360 11.27 4.46 5.28
CA SER A 360 9.92 4.96 5.48
C SER A 360 9.15 4.93 4.16
N SER A 361 8.07 4.17 4.11
CA SER A 361 7.14 4.18 2.98
C SER A 361 6.32 5.47 2.96
N PRO A 362 6.05 6.08 1.78
CA PRO A 362 5.28 7.30 1.68
C PRO A 362 3.81 7.06 1.98
N PHE A 363 3.20 7.85 2.86
CA PHE A 363 1.76 7.85 3.11
C PHE A 363 1.10 8.92 2.26
N TYR A 364 0.11 8.55 1.45
CA TYR A 364 -0.62 9.48 0.60
C TYR A 364 -1.99 9.82 1.18
N ASP A 365 -2.22 11.10 1.43
CA ASP A 365 -3.54 11.63 1.79
C ASP A 365 -4.30 12.09 0.55
N TYR A 366 -5.33 11.32 0.19
CA TYR A 366 -6.16 11.54 -1.00
C TYR A 366 -6.94 12.88 -0.95
N LEU A 367 -7.28 13.35 0.25
CA LEU A 367 -8.11 14.56 0.40
C LEU A 367 -7.32 15.84 0.15
N SER A 368 -6.06 15.87 0.58
CA SER A 368 -5.22 17.06 0.46
C SER A 368 -4.14 16.94 -0.62
N ASP A 369 -4.11 15.83 -1.38
CA ASP A 369 -3.08 15.54 -2.39
C ASP A 369 -1.66 15.66 -1.80
N THR A 370 -1.45 15.06 -0.63
CA THR A 370 -0.24 15.23 0.17
C THR A 370 0.44 13.89 0.43
N ILE A 371 1.75 13.84 0.25
CA ILE A 371 2.59 12.73 0.72
C ILE A 371 3.36 13.14 1.97
N TYR A 372 3.37 12.23 2.95
CA TYR A 372 4.24 12.28 4.12
C TYR A 372 5.22 11.11 4.07
N VAL A 373 6.49 11.36 4.44
CA VAL A 373 7.53 10.32 4.49
C VAL A 373 8.62 10.71 5.48
N GLY A 374 9.15 9.75 6.23
CA GLY A 374 10.28 9.93 7.12
C GLY A 374 11.62 9.74 6.41
N ASP A 375 12.71 10.17 7.05
CA ASP A 375 14.07 9.89 6.59
C ASP A 375 14.92 9.18 7.66
N ALA A 376 16.12 8.75 7.26
CA ALA A 376 17.05 8.04 8.14
C ALA A 376 17.68 8.93 9.23
N SER A 377 17.46 10.24 9.21
CA SER A 377 18.05 11.22 10.15
C SER A 377 17.01 11.92 11.02
N GLY A 378 15.75 11.47 10.99
CA GLY A 378 14.66 11.94 11.84
C GLY A 378 13.88 13.13 11.29
N GLY A 379 14.02 13.44 10.01
CA GLY A 379 13.19 14.42 9.32
C GLY A 379 11.89 13.79 8.83
N LEU A 380 10.78 14.45 9.09
CA LEU A 380 9.49 14.15 8.48
C LEU A 380 9.26 15.14 7.35
N HIS A 381 9.15 14.62 6.13
CA HIS A 381 8.94 15.38 4.90
C HIS A 381 7.47 15.39 4.52
N LYS A 382 7.04 16.50 3.94
CA LYS A 382 5.69 16.71 3.42
C LYS A 382 5.78 17.25 2.00
N PHE A 383 5.10 16.63 1.06
CA PHE A 383 5.03 17.04 -0.34
C PHE A 383 3.59 17.36 -0.71
N ASN A 384 3.36 18.53 -1.26
CA ASN A 384 2.01 18.99 -1.66
C ASN A 384 2.12 20.11 -2.71
N PRO A 385 1.33 20.08 -3.79
CA PRO A 385 0.56 18.93 -4.25
C PRO A 385 1.45 17.83 -4.82
N VAL A 386 0.90 16.64 -5.07
CA VAL A 386 1.66 15.49 -5.60
C VAL A 386 1.12 15.06 -6.97
N PHE A 387 -0.13 14.61 -7.05
CA PHE A 387 -0.75 14.14 -8.28
C PHE A 387 -1.67 15.17 -8.94
N GLY A 388 -1.98 16.26 -8.24
CA GLY A 388 -2.78 17.35 -8.77
C GLY A 388 -2.11 18.11 -9.93
N GLY A 389 -2.89 18.90 -10.66
CA GLY A 389 -2.46 19.59 -11.87
C GLY A 389 -1.50 20.79 -11.67
N THR A 390 -0.88 20.95 -10.51
CA THR A 390 0.07 22.04 -10.21
C THR A 390 1.45 21.51 -9.83
N THR A 391 2.45 22.38 -9.81
CA THR A 391 3.86 22.00 -9.56
C THR A 391 4.03 21.30 -8.22
N PRO A 392 4.47 20.03 -8.19
CA PRO A 392 4.73 19.34 -6.95
C PRO A 392 5.96 19.90 -6.25
N ALA A 393 5.90 20.00 -4.93
CA ALA A 393 6.98 20.57 -4.12
C ALA A 393 7.01 19.99 -2.71
N GLU A 394 8.20 20.01 -2.10
CA GLU A 394 8.36 19.78 -0.68
C GLU A 394 7.93 21.02 0.11
N VAL A 395 7.24 20.83 1.22
CA VAL A 395 6.81 21.86 2.15
C VAL A 395 7.80 21.92 3.32
N GLY A 396 8.52 23.02 3.46
CA GLY A 396 9.55 23.16 4.51
C GLY A 396 10.92 22.60 4.11
N THR A 397 11.85 22.39 5.09
CA THR A 397 13.25 22.00 4.83
C THR A 397 13.90 21.19 5.97
N PRO A 398 13.48 19.98 6.38
CA PRO A 398 12.20 19.26 6.11
C PRO A 398 10.98 19.97 6.70
N TRP A 399 9.77 19.38 6.54
CA TRP A 399 8.57 19.94 7.15
C TRP A 399 8.72 20.02 8.67
N VAL A 400 9.18 18.92 9.31
CA VAL A 400 9.48 18.88 10.75
C VAL A 400 10.66 17.96 11.02
N GLY A 401 11.63 18.42 11.78
CA GLY A 401 12.62 17.56 12.41
C GLY A 401 12.05 17.00 13.72
N VAL A 402 11.64 15.75 13.73
CA VAL A 402 11.00 15.13 14.91
C VAL A 402 11.96 14.33 15.76
N SER A 403 13.00 13.76 15.17
CA SER A 403 13.99 12.89 15.79
C SER A 403 15.39 13.16 15.27
N THR A 404 16.38 12.40 15.74
CA THR A 404 17.77 12.36 15.23
C THR A 404 18.14 10.96 14.72
N THR A 405 17.16 10.05 14.66
CA THR A 405 17.31 8.67 14.20
C THR A 405 16.27 8.36 13.14
N ALA A 406 16.46 7.26 12.40
CA ALA A 406 15.58 6.85 11.32
C ALA A 406 14.13 6.78 11.76
N LEU A 407 13.25 7.32 10.92
CA LEU A 407 11.81 7.28 11.11
C LEU A 407 11.21 6.06 10.42
N SER A 408 10.17 5.49 11.03
CA SER A 408 9.30 4.50 10.43
C SER A 408 8.40 5.12 9.35
N SER A 409 7.53 4.34 8.73
CA SER A 409 6.52 4.87 7.81
C SER A 409 5.47 5.68 8.58
N PRO A 410 5.13 6.92 8.13
CA PRO A 410 4.14 7.75 8.80
C PRO A 410 2.71 7.34 8.44
N VAL A 411 1.76 7.62 9.32
CA VAL A 411 0.33 7.42 9.09
C VAL A 411 -0.44 8.68 9.45
N TYR A 412 -1.23 9.21 8.53
CA TYR A 412 -2.03 10.42 8.75
C TYR A 412 -3.51 10.07 8.95
N ASP A 413 -4.08 10.45 10.09
CA ASP A 413 -5.47 10.15 10.46
C ASP A 413 -6.51 11.19 9.98
N GLY A 414 -6.05 12.24 9.29
CA GLY A 414 -6.87 13.39 8.91
C GLY A 414 -6.61 14.62 9.79
N THR A 415 -5.95 14.46 10.92
CA THR A 415 -5.62 15.54 11.88
C THR A 415 -4.15 15.57 12.26
N HIS A 416 -3.54 14.41 12.45
CA HIS A 416 -2.14 14.25 12.88
C HIS A 416 -1.43 13.20 12.03
N VAL A 417 -0.14 13.40 11.85
CA VAL A 417 0.77 12.39 11.31
C VAL A 417 1.43 11.66 12.48
N PHE A 418 1.27 10.34 12.54
CA PHE A 418 1.92 9.48 13.52
C PHE A 418 3.10 8.78 12.90
N VAL A 419 4.25 8.79 13.59
CA VAL A 419 5.47 8.16 13.11
C VAL A 419 6.32 7.68 14.28
N GLY A 420 6.95 6.53 14.14
CA GLY A 420 7.90 5.99 15.10
C GLY A 420 9.34 6.33 14.73
N ASP A 421 10.27 6.15 15.68
CA ASP A 421 11.70 6.26 15.42
C ASP A 421 12.50 5.04 15.89
N ALA A 422 13.72 4.92 15.40
CA ALA A 422 14.65 3.84 15.79
C ALA A 422 15.13 3.92 17.25
N SER A 423 14.84 5.02 17.95
CA SER A 423 15.08 5.18 19.40
C SER A 423 13.90 4.72 20.25
N GLY A 424 12.80 4.30 19.63
CA GLY A 424 11.62 3.74 20.30
C GLY A 424 10.64 4.76 20.83
N PHE A 425 10.53 5.90 20.17
CA PHE A 425 9.50 6.90 20.46
C PHE A 425 8.48 6.98 19.35
N LEU A 426 7.25 7.29 19.70
CA LEU A 426 6.21 7.72 18.77
C LEU A 426 6.09 9.25 18.78
N TYR A 427 5.79 9.81 17.63
CA TYR A 427 5.52 11.23 17.45
C TYR A 427 4.14 11.41 16.84
N SER A 428 3.44 12.44 17.30
CA SER A 428 2.20 12.94 16.74
C SER A 428 2.45 14.37 16.24
N VAL A 429 2.29 14.60 14.94
CA VAL A 429 2.59 15.90 14.32
C VAL A 429 1.31 16.48 13.75
N ASN A 430 0.88 17.64 14.25
CA ASN A 430 -0.33 18.31 13.79
C ASN A 430 -0.13 19.02 12.44
N SER A 431 -1.20 19.54 11.86
CA SER A 431 -1.19 20.21 10.55
C SER A 431 -0.27 21.43 10.48
N SER A 432 0.05 22.07 11.62
CA SER A 432 0.99 23.20 11.69
C SER A 432 2.47 22.76 11.81
N GLY A 433 2.75 21.47 11.86
CA GLY A 433 4.10 20.93 12.03
C GLY A 433 4.59 20.90 13.49
N THR A 434 3.69 21.03 14.46
CA THR A 434 4.06 20.89 15.88
C THR A 434 4.07 19.40 16.24
N ALA A 435 5.25 18.91 16.63
CA ALA A 435 5.46 17.53 17.04
C ALA A 435 5.28 17.37 18.55
N THR A 436 4.51 16.36 18.93
CA THR A 436 4.39 15.86 20.31
C THR A 436 5.05 14.49 20.39
N LYS A 437 5.96 14.30 21.33
CA LYS A 437 6.71 13.06 21.53
C LYS A 437 6.08 12.23 22.64
N SER A 438 5.99 10.91 22.46
CA SER A 438 5.57 9.98 23.52
C SER A 438 6.66 9.78 24.59
N VAL A 439 6.33 9.05 25.65
CA VAL A 439 7.37 8.35 26.43
C VAL A 439 8.06 7.32 25.52
N GLN A 440 9.26 6.88 25.89
CA GLN A 440 9.92 5.81 25.14
C GLN A 440 9.17 4.49 25.36
N VAL A 441 8.80 3.83 24.26
CA VAL A 441 7.97 2.60 24.28
C VAL A 441 8.74 1.37 23.80
N ALA A 442 9.89 1.58 23.13
CA ALA A 442 10.71 0.48 22.61
C ALA A 442 12.19 0.71 22.88
N ALA A 443 12.94 -0.41 23.01
CA ALA A 443 14.40 -0.43 22.93
C ALA A 443 14.86 -0.57 21.46
N SER A 444 16.17 -0.65 21.22
CA SER A 444 16.70 -0.92 19.88
C SER A 444 16.16 -2.27 19.32
N PRO A 445 15.69 -2.34 18.07
CA PRO A 445 15.82 -1.35 16.99
C PRO A 445 14.76 -0.24 16.99
N GLY A 446 13.94 -0.09 18.00
CA GLY A 446 12.90 0.91 18.10
C GLY A 446 11.62 0.50 17.37
N ILE A 447 10.95 1.48 16.77
CA ILE A 447 9.75 1.29 15.96
C ILE A 447 10.19 1.36 14.50
N VAL A 448 10.15 0.21 13.82
CA VAL A 448 10.70 0.05 12.47
C VAL A 448 9.62 0.16 11.39
N ASP A 449 8.41 -0.33 11.69
CA ASP A 449 7.28 -0.29 10.76
C ASP A 449 6.32 0.87 11.07
N GLY A 450 5.41 1.17 10.15
CA GLY A 450 4.37 2.17 10.36
C GLY A 450 3.45 1.78 11.52
N PRO A 451 2.96 2.74 12.32
CA PRO A 451 1.96 2.42 13.33
C PRO A 451 0.62 2.07 12.66
N LEU A 452 -0.16 1.23 13.31
CA LEU A 452 -1.56 0.99 12.96
C LEU A 452 -2.42 2.01 13.71
N VAL A 453 -3.22 2.79 12.99
CA VAL A 453 -4.01 3.89 13.57
C VAL A 453 -5.50 3.63 13.37
N ASP A 454 -6.25 3.48 14.46
CA ASP A 454 -7.71 3.50 14.42
C ASP A 454 -8.21 4.94 14.63
N SER A 455 -8.58 5.58 13.55
CA SER A 455 -9.07 6.95 13.54
C SER A 455 -10.44 7.10 14.25
N THR A 456 -11.29 6.07 14.21
CA THR A 456 -12.60 6.10 14.88
C THR A 456 -12.45 5.97 16.39
N ALA A 457 -11.71 4.96 16.87
CA ALA A 457 -11.51 4.74 18.29
C ALA A 457 -10.51 5.73 18.91
N GLY A 458 -9.64 6.35 18.09
CA GLY A 458 -8.62 7.28 18.55
C GLY A 458 -7.43 6.59 19.21
N HIS A 459 -6.97 5.48 18.64
CA HIS A 459 -5.84 4.70 19.13
C HIS A 459 -4.73 4.55 18.09
N VAL A 460 -3.50 4.55 18.57
CA VAL A 460 -2.28 4.27 17.81
C VAL A 460 -1.63 3.02 18.38
N TYR A 461 -1.33 2.06 17.52
CA TYR A 461 -0.67 0.82 17.89
C TYR A 461 0.70 0.74 17.21
N ALA A 462 1.76 0.51 18.00
CA ALA A 462 3.11 0.28 17.51
C ALA A 462 3.57 -1.14 17.84
N PHE A 463 4.20 -1.77 16.88
CA PHE A 463 4.70 -3.15 17.00
C PHE A 463 6.19 -3.09 17.30
N VAL A 464 6.62 -3.66 18.42
CA VAL A 464 7.98 -3.53 18.91
C VAL A 464 8.63 -4.89 19.14
N ALA A 465 9.80 -5.08 18.55
CA ALA A 465 10.58 -6.31 18.73
C ALA A 465 11.19 -6.41 20.13
N GLN A 466 11.43 -5.26 20.76
CA GLN A 466 11.91 -5.14 22.12
C GLN A 466 11.20 -3.96 22.79
N ASP A 467 10.48 -4.23 23.89
CA ASP A 467 9.87 -3.21 24.71
C ASP A 467 10.92 -2.29 25.37
N TYR A 468 10.47 -1.15 25.87
CA TYR A 468 11.34 -0.27 26.61
C TYR A 468 11.76 -0.93 27.92
N ASN A 469 13.05 -1.27 27.98
CA ASN A 469 13.72 -1.72 29.19
C ASN A 469 14.45 -0.53 29.82
N SER A 470 13.90 0.04 30.89
CA SER A 470 14.74 0.86 31.77
C SER A 470 15.88 -0.02 32.30
N THR A 471 17.08 0.51 32.41
CA THR A 471 18.31 -0.16 32.87
C THR A 471 18.18 -0.99 34.16
N ASN A 472 17.01 -1.02 34.78
CA ASN A 472 16.61 -1.85 35.91
C ASN A 472 15.60 -2.91 35.47
N SER A 473 16.12 -4.04 35.11
CA SER A 473 15.46 -5.25 34.63
C SER A 473 14.30 -5.82 35.49
N SER A 474 14.03 -5.26 36.66
CA SER A 474 12.92 -5.71 37.54
C SER A 474 11.63 -4.92 37.31
N THR A 475 11.61 -3.91 36.44
CA THR A 475 10.49 -3.01 36.23
C THR A 475 10.01 -2.93 34.78
N SER A 476 10.53 -3.80 33.88
CA SER A 476 9.98 -3.87 32.52
C SER A 476 8.58 -4.51 32.56
N PRO A 477 7.67 -4.15 31.64
CA PRO A 477 6.38 -4.82 31.48
C PRO A 477 6.53 -6.35 31.41
N CYS A 478 7.56 -6.80 30.71
CA CYS A 478 7.93 -8.19 30.56
C CYS A 478 8.30 -8.87 31.89
N ALA A 479 9.12 -8.24 32.72
CA ALA A 479 9.51 -8.79 34.00
C ALA A 479 8.33 -8.89 34.98
N ALA A 480 7.38 -7.99 34.90
CA ALA A 480 6.18 -7.99 35.71
C ALA A 480 5.22 -9.13 35.40
N LEU A 481 5.18 -9.58 34.12
CA LEU A 481 4.31 -10.67 33.67
C LEU A 481 4.97 -12.05 33.76
N ASN A 482 6.30 -12.13 33.65
CA ASN A 482 7.09 -13.35 33.73
C ASN A 482 7.97 -13.34 34.96
N SER A 483 7.45 -13.77 36.10
CA SER A 483 8.16 -13.83 37.38
C SER A 483 9.52 -14.54 37.25
N GLY A 484 10.59 -13.76 37.04
CA GLY A 484 11.98 -14.22 36.97
C GLY A 484 12.71 -14.00 35.66
N LEU A 485 12.07 -13.61 34.57
CA LEU A 485 12.74 -13.29 33.30
C LEU A 485 13.06 -11.81 33.25
N LYS A 486 14.33 -11.46 33.43
CA LYS A 486 14.87 -10.10 33.29
C LYS A 486 15.19 -9.76 31.82
N THR A 487 14.31 -10.07 30.92
CA THR A 487 14.55 -9.91 29.47
C THR A 487 13.52 -8.96 28.87
N VAL A 488 13.92 -8.23 27.85
CA VAL A 488 13.00 -7.45 27.01
C VAL A 488 11.99 -8.38 26.34
N CYS A 489 10.77 -7.88 26.13
CA CYS A 489 9.71 -8.59 25.40
C CYS A 489 9.48 -7.96 24.04
N ASN A 490 8.92 -8.72 23.12
CA ASN A 490 8.18 -8.11 22.02
C ASN A 490 6.72 -7.91 22.42
N GLY A 491 6.11 -6.87 21.85
CA GLY A 491 4.77 -6.49 22.23
C GLY A 491 4.12 -5.54 21.24
N VAL A 492 2.83 -5.35 21.44
CA VAL A 492 2.05 -4.31 20.77
C VAL A 492 1.75 -3.22 21.79
N ILE A 493 2.19 -2.02 21.48
CA ILE A 493 2.05 -0.83 22.31
C ILE A 493 0.84 -0.04 21.83
N GLN A 494 -0.01 0.36 22.76
CA GLN A 494 -1.17 1.20 22.50
C GLN A 494 -1.03 2.56 23.18
N LEU A 495 -1.30 3.61 22.43
CA LEU A 495 -1.42 5.00 22.90
C LEU A 495 -2.73 5.61 22.35
N PRO A 496 -3.35 6.58 23.05
CA PRO A 496 -4.40 7.39 22.46
C PRO A 496 -3.79 8.32 21.39
N THR A 497 -4.55 8.72 20.37
CA THR A 497 -4.06 9.61 19.30
C THR A 497 -3.60 10.99 19.81
N ASN A 498 -4.04 11.42 20.99
CA ASN A 498 -3.66 12.67 21.63
C ASN A 498 -2.58 12.49 22.73
N PHE A 499 -1.71 11.49 22.62
CA PHE A 499 -0.65 11.24 23.59
C PHE A 499 0.32 12.42 23.74
N GLY A 500 1.00 12.46 24.88
CA GLY A 500 2.07 13.41 25.20
C GLY A 500 3.21 12.75 25.98
N THR A 501 4.19 13.56 26.40
CA THR A 501 5.40 13.10 27.11
C THR A 501 5.16 12.43 28.46
N THR A 502 3.96 12.55 29.01
CA THR A 502 3.54 11.96 30.28
C THR A 502 2.43 10.93 30.13
N THR A 503 1.95 10.71 28.89
CA THR A 503 0.88 9.74 28.63
C THR A 503 1.41 8.34 28.87
N GLN A 504 0.75 7.60 29.72
CA GLN A 504 1.01 6.17 29.90
C GLN A 504 0.61 5.39 28.64
N PHE A 505 1.43 4.45 28.24
CA PHE A 505 1.06 3.49 27.21
C PHE A 505 0.56 2.20 27.85
N THR A 506 -0.24 1.45 27.09
CA THR A 506 -0.60 0.08 27.43
C THR A 506 0.12 -0.87 26.48
N GLU A 507 0.68 -1.94 27.00
CA GLU A 507 1.38 -2.95 26.23
C GLU A 507 0.69 -4.30 26.34
N SER A 508 0.47 -4.94 25.19
CA SER A 508 0.18 -6.37 25.12
C SER A 508 1.47 -7.13 24.79
N VAL A 509 2.02 -7.79 25.80
CA VAL A 509 3.23 -8.61 25.64
C VAL A 509 2.92 -9.83 24.80
N THR A 510 3.71 -10.09 23.76
CA THR A 510 3.54 -11.21 22.84
C THR A 510 4.60 -12.31 23.01
N GLY A 511 5.71 -12.01 23.68
CA GLY A 511 6.76 -12.98 23.95
C GLY A 511 8.07 -12.35 24.35
N VAL A 512 9.11 -13.16 24.49
CA VAL A 512 10.47 -12.70 24.78
C VAL A 512 11.00 -11.91 23.59
N GLY A 513 11.56 -10.73 23.82
CA GLY A 513 12.09 -9.84 22.81
C GLY A 513 13.20 -10.49 21.95
N THR A 514 13.25 -10.07 20.71
CA THR A 514 14.14 -10.60 19.69
C THR A 514 14.85 -9.48 18.93
N THR A 515 15.84 -9.83 18.13
CA THR A 515 16.47 -8.90 17.19
C THR A 515 15.75 -8.81 15.85
N ASN A 516 14.79 -9.72 15.58
CA ASN A 516 13.98 -9.67 14.37
C ASN A 516 12.93 -8.57 14.48
N THR A 517 12.71 -7.86 13.39
CA THR A 517 11.64 -6.85 13.31
C THR A 517 10.29 -7.51 13.57
N LEU A 518 9.50 -6.89 14.43
CA LEU A 518 8.07 -7.14 14.53
C LEU A 518 7.37 -6.12 13.63
N TYR A 519 6.81 -6.64 12.54
CA TYR A 519 6.01 -5.84 11.62
C TYR A 519 4.60 -5.65 12.16
N ASP A 520 3.84 -4.78 11.52
CA ASP A 520 2.46 -4.51 11.86
C ASP A 520 1.57 -5.75 11.78
N GLY A 521 0.48 -5.68 12.50
CA GLY A 521 -0.60 -6.67 12.53
C GLY A 521 -1.84 -6.18 11.80
N ALA A 522 -2.89 -6.99 11.88
CA ALA A 522 -4.19 -6.62 11.32
C ALA A 522 -5.30 -6.90 12.33
N PHE A 523 -6.32 -6.03 12.34
CA PHE A 523 -7.56 -6.30 13.05
C PHE A 523 -8.38 -7.35 12.30
N ASP A 524 -9.14 -8.16 13.04
CA ASP A 524 -10.10 -9.09 12.47
C ASP A 524 -11.43 -8.41 12.09
N ASN A 525 -12.24 -9.12 11.31
CA ASN A 525 -13.56 -8.64 10.92
C ASN A 525 -14.52 -8.45 12.10
N LEU A 526 -14.32 -9.14 13.21
CA LEU A 526 -15.12 -8.92 14.43
C LEU A 526 -14.91 -7.51 14.98
N TYR A 527 -13.66 -7.06 15.03
CA TYR A 527 -13.35 -5.69 15.45
C TYR A 527 -14.03 -4.64 14.57
N TRP A 528 -14.00 -4.82 13.26
CA TRP A 528 -14.61 -3.90 12.31
C TRP A 528 -16.11 -3.80 12.42
N THR A 529 -16.78 -4.92 12.73
CA THR A 529 -18.25 -5.00 12.71
C THR A 529 -18.87 -4.79 14.08
N THR A 530 -18.19 -5.20 15.15
CA THR A 530 -18.75 -5.22 16.51
C THR A 530 -17.99 -4.33 17.50
N ASN A 531 -16.89 -3.67 17.07
CA ASN A 531 -16.01 -2.89 17.94
C ASN A 531 -15.32 -3.72 19.04
N THR A 532 -15.30 -5.03 18.88
CA THR A 532 -14.66 -5.99 19.78
C THR A 532 -14.14 -7.15 18.96
N GLY A 533 -12.85 -7.44 19.03
CA GLY A 533 -12.22 -8.49 18.25
C GLY A 533 -10.76 -8.66 18.64
N ASN A 534 -9.91 -8.88 17.64
CA ASN A 534 -8.51 -9.18 17.86
C ASN A 534 -7.62 -8.38 16.89
N ILE A 535 -6.38 -8.14 17.32
CA ILE A 535 -5.25 -7.85 16.45
C ILE A 535 -4.45 -9.15 16.30
N TYR A 536 -4.17 -9.55 15.09
CA TYR A 536 -3.25 -10.65 14.80
C TYR A 536 -1.87 -10.10 14.48
N ALA A 537 -0.82 -10.69 15.06
CA ALA A 537 0.56 -10.28 14.86
C ALA A 537 1.46 -11.52 14.67
N ASN A 538 2.48 -11.38 13.82
CA ASN A 538 3.51 -12.40 13.62
C ASN A 538 4.73 -12.07 14.50
N ALA A 539 4.59 -12.33 15.78
CA ALA A 539 5.62 -12.06 16.78
C ALA A 539 6.66 -13.20 16.84
N ALA A 540 7.88 -12.88 17.23
CA ALA A 540 8.92 -13.87 17.44
C ALA A 540 9.19 -14.08 18.94
N THR A 541 9.69 -15.25 19.30
CA THR A 541 10.17 -15.52 20.67
C THR A 541 11.68 -15.40 20.75
N GLY A 542 12.24 -15.44 21.96
CA GLY A 542 13.68 -15.29 22.22
C GLY A 542 14.64 -16.17 21.42
N ALA A 543 14.14 -17.22 20.79
CA ALA A 543 14.88 -18.03 19.82
C ALA A 543 14.65 -17.58 18.36
N ASN A 544 14.07 -16.40 18.13
CA ASN A 544 13.64 -15.90 16.82
C ASN A 544 12.68 -16.88 16.08
N LEU A 545 11.78 -17.51 16.82
CA LEU A 545 10.76 -18.39 16.27
C LEU A 545 9.47 -17.60 16.05
N PRO A 546 9.08 -17.27 14.81
CA PRO A 546 7.81 -16.65 14.49
C PRO A 546 6.62 -17.40 15.07
N LYS A 547 5.73 -16.64 15.70
CA LYS A 547 4.47 -17.11 16.28
C LYS A 547 3.33 -16.26 15.80
N LEU A 548 2.23 -16.91 15.43
CA LEU A 548 0.97 -16.21 15.26
C LEU A 548 0.40 -15.93 16.65
N MET A 549 0.16 -14.65 16.93
CA MET A 549 -0.42 -14.14 18.17
C MET A 549 -1.78 -13.55 17.88
N GLU A 550 -2.74 -13.80 18.77
CA GLU A 550 -4.05 -13.19 18.81
C GLU A 550 -4.14 -12.29 20.04
N ILE A 551 -4.46 -11.03 19.86
CA ILE A 551 -4.47 -10.00 20.89
C ILE A 551 -5.87 -9.41 20.99
N HIS A 552 -6.56 -9.66 22.09
CA HIS A 552 -7.93 -9.19 22.31
C HIS A 552 -8.00 -7.68 22.46
N VAL A 553 -8.84 -7.03 21.68
CA VAL A 553 -8.96 -5.58 21.59
C VAL A 553 -10.42 -5.15 21.48
N THR A 554 -10.71 -3.96 22.00
CA THR A 554 -11.96 -3.24 21.82
C THR A 554 -11.67 -1.81 21.36
N THR A 555 -12.68 -1.05 20.99
CA THR A 555 -12.51 0.39 20.71
C THR A 555 -12.13 1.22 21.95
N SER A 556 -12.14 0.63 23.14
CA SER A 556 -11.60 1.24 24.37
C SER A 556 -10.13 0.84 24.62
N GLY A 557 -9.54 0.01 23.77
CA GLY A 557 -8.19 -0.51 23.88
C GLY A 557 -8.12 -2.02 24.13
N PHE A 558 -6.96 -2.52 24.57
CA PHE A 558 -6.79 -3.93 24.88
C PHE A 558 -7.82 -4.39 25.91
N SER A 559 -8.44 -5.54 25.65
CA SER A 559 -9.50 -6.08 26.50
C SER A 559 -8.92 -6.63 27.81
N THR A 560 -9.05 -5.86 28.90
CA THR A 560 -8.58 -6.25 30.23
C THR A 560 -9.37 -7.41 30.85
N ALA A 561 -10.56 -7.69 30.39
CA ALA A 561 -11.40 -8.79 30.92
C ALA A 561 -10.83 -10.18 30.58
N ALA A 562 -10.06 -10.28 29.48
CA ALA A 562 -9.39 -11.52 29.07
C ALA A 562 -7.88 -11.50 29.33
N CYS A 563 -7.34 -10.46 29.98
CA CYS A 563 -5.94 -10.22 30.14
C CYS A 563 -5.50 -10.34 31.60
N GLN A 564 -4.28 -10.85 31.82
CA GLN A 564 -3.66 -10.81 33.14
C GLN A 564 -3.01 -9.43 33.34
N SER A 565 -3.33 -8.75 34.43
CA SER A 565 -2.68 -7.51 34.82
C SER A 565 -1.32 -7.80 35.45
N GLY A 566 -0.29 -7.13 35.02
CA GLY A 566 1.03 -7.16 35.66
C GLY A 566 1.06 -6.35 36.96
N THR A 567 1.92 -6.73 37.89
CA THR A 567 2.21 -5.97 39.11
C THR A 567 3.65 -5.45 39.10
N GLY A 568 3.90 -4.29 39.70
CA GLY A 568 5.24 -3.69 39.74
C GLY A 568 5.69 -2.99 38.45
N LEU A 569 4.74 -2.55 37.65
CA LEU A 569 4.99 -1.83 36.40
C LEU A 569 5.64 -0.46 36.61
N PRO A 570 6.41 0.05 35.63
CA PRO A 570 6.85 1.44 35.60
C PRO A 570 5.65 2.39 35.69
N THR A 571 5.86 3.58 36.27
CA THR A 571 4.80 4.58 36.44
C THR A 571 4.22 5.11 35.13
N ASN A 572 4.92 4.91 34.01
CA ASN A 572 4.55 5.36 32.65
C ASN A 572 3.97 4.24 31.77
N CYS A 573 3.80 3.05 32.30
CA CYS A 573 3.31 1.90 31.55
C CYS A 573 2.28 1.13 32.34
N SER A 574 1.25 0.64 31.66
CA SER A 574 0.43 -0.49 32.13
C SER A 574 0.63 -1.64 31.15
N ALA A 575 1.02 -2.81 31.64
CA ALA A 575 1.18 -4.00 30.82
C ALA A 575 0.04 -4.98 31.10
N VAL A 576 -0.42 -5.60 30.04
CA VAL A 576 -1.45 -6.62 30.08
C VAL A 576 -0.99 -7.79 29.22
N GLN A 577 -1.30 -8.99 29.61
CA GLN A 577 -1.07 -10.18 28.80
C GLN A 577 -2.37 -10.55 28.09
N CYS A 578 -2.70 -9.77 27.05
CA CYS A 578 -3.87 -9.97 26.22
C CYS A 578 -3.61 -10.88 25.03
N ALA A 579 -2.35 -11.24 24.79
CA ALA A 579 -1.96 -12.04 23.65
C ALA A 579 -2.05 -13.53 23.97
N SER A 580 -2.77 -14.25 23.11
CA SER A 580 -2.77 -15.71 23.08
C SER A 580 -1.84 -16.21 22.00
N ASN A 581 -0.95 -17.15 22.35
CA ASN A 581 -0.13 -17.84 21.36
C ASN A 581 -0.98 -18.87 20.62
N ILE A 582 -1.26 -18.61 19.33
CA ILE A 582 -2.01 -19.53 18.49
C ILE A 582 -1.14 -20.71 18.08
N VAL A 583 0.02 -20.41 17.44
CA VAL A 583 0.91 -21.46 16.95
C VAL A 583 2.32 -20.93 16.73
N THR A 584 3.31 -21.77 17.01
CA THR A 584 4.71 -21.57 16.59
C THR A 584 4.84 -22.00 15.13
N MET A 585 5.18 -21.08 14.25
CA MET A 585 5.15 -21.28 12.81
C MET A 585 6.45 -21.88 12.26
N THR A 586 7.54 -21.84 13.01
CA THR A 586 8.85 -22.34 12.56
C THR A 586 9.49 -23.28 13.57
N SER A 587 10.33 -24.20 13.08
CA SER A 587 11.11 -25.13 13.90
C SER A 587 12.53 -24.61 14.23
N ALA A 588 12.98 -23.55 13.56
CA ALA A 588 14.25 -22.88 13.77
C ALA A 588 14.09 -21.38 13.57
N ALA A 589 15.12 -20.59 13.95
CA ALA A 589 15.14 -19.16 13.81
C ALA A 589 14.76 -18.70 12.38
N ALA A 590 13.82 -17.80 12.28
CA ALA A 590 13.33 -17.23 11.02
C ALA A 590 12.75 -15.83 11.27
N ALA A 591 12.49 -15.08 10.22
CA ALA A 591 11.76 -13.82 10.28
C ALA A 591 10.28 -14.03 9.87
N GLY A 592 9.39 -13.22 10.44
CA GLY A 592 7.99 -13.11 10.02
C GLY A 592 7.77 -11.97 9.05
N SER A 593 6.61 -11.92 8.41
CA SER A 593 6.12 -10.78 7.62
C SER A 593 4.98 -10.05 8.35
N PRO A 594 4.55 -8.87 7.86
CA PRO A 594 3.29 -8.27 8.27
C PRO A 594 2.12 -9.26 8.21
N VAL A 595 1.08 -8.98 8.98
CA VAL A 595 -0.19 -9.73 8.91
C VAL A 595 -1.18 -8.90 8.12
N THR A 596 -1.85 -9.51 7.13
CA THR A 596 -2.91 -8.87 6.35
C THR A 596 -4.21 -9.62 6.54
N GLU A 597 -5.29 -8.90 6.79
CA GLU A 597 -6.65 -9.44 6.95
C GLU A 597 -7.51 -9.15 5.73
N ILE A 598 -8.43 -10.04 5.44
CA ILE A 598 -9.55 -9.79 4.54
C ILE A 598 -10.78 -10.59 4.94
N CYS A 599 -11.89 -9.88 5.06
CA CYS A 599 -13.19 -10.52 5.11
C CYS A 599 -13.68 -10.86 3.70
N ASN A 600 -14.06 -12.12 3.51
CA ASN A 600 -14.66 -12.60 2.27
C ASN A 600 -16.08 -13.10 2.51
N ASN A 601 -17.05 -12.34 2.06
CA ASN A 601 -18.48 -12.72 2.09
C ASN A 601 -19.08 -12.85 0.69
N GLY A 602 -18.28 -13.14 -0.31
CA GLY A 602 -18.70 -13.20 -1.70
C GLY A 602 -19.12 -11.82 -2.21
N LEU A 603 -20.41 -11.64 -2.46
CA LEU A 603 -20.97 -10.38 -2.98
C LEU A 603 -21.70 -9.55 -1.92
N SER A 604 -21.72 -10.01 -0.68
CA SER A 604 -22.47 -9.38 0.41
C SER A 604 -21.53 -8.59 1.31
N ALA A 605 -22.06 -7.60 2.02
CA ALA A 605 -21.33 -6.90 3.06
C ALA A 605 -20.79 -7.86 4.12
N CYS A 606 -19.62 -7.56 4.64
CA CYS A 606 -19.05 -8.32 5.74
C CYS A 606 -19.80 -8.07 7.03
N THR A 607 -20.24 -9.15 7.64
CA THR A 607 -20.90 -9.17 8.96
C THR A 607 -20.01 -9.89 9.97
N SER A 608 -20.34 -9.85 11.24
CA SER A 608 -19.61 -10.58 12.29
C SER A 608 -19.55 -12.10 12.09
N SER A 609 -20.40 -12.65 11.22
CA SER A 609 -20.43 -14.08 10.86
C SER A 609 -19.83 -14.38 9.49
N SER A 610 -19.30 -13.38 8.78
CA SER A 610 -18.67 -13.56 7.48
C SER A 610 -17.34 -14.32 7.61
N THR A 611 -16.94 -15.00 6.55
CA THR A 611 -15.65 -15.68 6.55
C THR A 611 -14.53 -14.65 6.50
N ASP A 612 -13.67 -14.71 7.49
CA ASP A 612 -12.56 -13.81 7.68
C ASP A 612 -11.23 -14.56 7.59
N TYR A 613 -10.24 -13.98 6.94
CA TYR A 613 -8.94 -14.59 6.69
C TYR A 613 -7.82 -13.66 7.10
N ILE A 614 -6.77 -14.24 7.67
CA ILE A 614 -5.48 -13.56 7.83
C ILE A 614 -4.40 -14.29 7.06
N PHE A 615 -3.41 -13.53 6.59
CA PHE A 615 -2.24 -14.00 5.87
C PHE A 615 -0.97 -13.48 6.52
N THR A 616 0.02 -14.35 6.66
CA THR A 616 1.37 -13.98 7.08
C THR A 616 2.36 -15.03 6.60
N SER A 617 3.65 -14.72 6.60
CA SER A 617 4.69 -15.65 6.13
C SER A 617 5.83 -15.81 7.10
N VAL A 618 6.63 -16.86 6.85
CA VAL A 618 7.89 -17.12 7.52
C VAL A 618 9.01 -17.28 6.50
N SER A 619 10.19 -16.77 6.84
CA SER A 619 11.34 -16.74 5.92
C SER A 619 12.05 -18.07 5.72
N GLY A 620 11.69 -19.10 6.48
CA GLY A 620 12.27 -20.45 6.42
C GLY A 620 11.81 -21.33 7.54
N SER A 621 12.25 -22.57 7.53
CA SER A 621 12.05 -23.53 8.62
C SER A 621 10.59 -23.71 9.06
N GLY A 622 9.64 -23.54 8.13
CA GLY A 622 8.21 -23.66 8.40
C GLY A 622 7.87 -24.96 9.12
N ASN A 623 7.08 -24.87 10.18
CA ASN A 623 6.73 -26.01 11.05
C ASN A 623 5.34 -26.57 10.72
N LEU A 624 4.56 -25.82 9.96
CA LEU A 624 3.19 -26.16 9.64
C LEU A 624 3.12 -26.73 8.23
N SER A 625 2.51 -27.91 8.09
CA SER A 625 2.32 -28.56 6.79
C SER A 625 0.95 -28.24 6.22
N THR A 626 0.92 -27.81 4.97
CA THR A 626 -0.30 -27.60 4.19
C THR A 626 -0.13 -28.23 2.82
N THR A 627 -1.21 -28.33 2.03
CA THR A 627 -1.15 -28.88 0.67
C THR A 627 -0.17 -28.12 -0.23
N GLY A 628 -0.04 -26.80 -0.06
CA GLY A 628 0.83 -25.95 -0.88
C GLY A 628 2.19 -25.61 -0.25
N CYS A 629 2.45 -26.01 1.01
CA CYS A 629 3.73 -25.79 1.67
C CYS A 629 4.05 -26.88 2.69
N ALA A 630 5.11 -27.64 2.42
CA ALA A 630 5.61 -28.67 3.33
C ALA A 630 6.49 -28.04 4.43
N THR A 631 6.62 -28.77 5.55
CA THR A 631 7.55 -28.41 6.63
C THR A 631 8.98 -28.22 6.13
N GLY A 632 9.73 -27.33 6.77
CA GLY A 632 11.09 -26.96 6.40
C GLY A 632 11.20 -25.83 5.39
N ASN A 633 10.14 -25.50 4.66
CA ASN A 633 10.14 -24.44 3.66
C ASN A 633 9.82 -23.06 4.26
N ALA A 634 10.17 -22.02 3.52
CA ALA A 634 9.60 -20.69 3.69
C ALA A 634 8.19 -20.68 3.10
N CYS A 635 7.19 -20.24 3.88
CA CYS A 635 5.79 -20.36 3.53
C CYS A 635 5.03 -19.07 3.83
N VAL A 636 4.07 -18.73 2.96
CA VAL A 636 2.94 -17.90 3.34
C VAL A 636 1.80 -18.81 3.77
N TYR A 637 1.17 -18.48 4.88
CA TYR A 637 0.05 -19.23 5.47
C TYR A 637 -1.19 -18.35 5.54
N SER A 638 -2.36 -18.98 5.53
CA SER A 638 -3.63 -18.34 5.84
C SER A 638 -4.42 -19.10 6.89
N TRP A 639 -5.15 -18.37 7.72
CA TRP A 639 -6.10 -18.89 8.71
C TRP A 639 -7.47 -18.26 8.49
N VAL A 640 -8.52 -19.02 8.82
CA VAL A 640 -9.87 -18.50 8.95
C VAL A 640 -10.07 -18.02 10.39
N THR A 641 -10.42 -16.76 10.57
CA THR A 641 -10.57 -16.08 11.87
C THR A 641 -12.01 -15.66 12.17
N THR A 642 -12.99 -16.22 11.48
CA THR A 642 -14.43 -15.95 11.74
C THR A 642 -14.83 -16.17 13.20
N THR A 643 -14.11 -17.05 13.89
CA THR A 643 -14.13 -17.20 15.34
C THR A 643 -12.71 -17.16 15.86
N ALA A 644 -12.51 -16.73 17.10
CA ALA A 644 -11.21 -16.70 17.75
C ALA A 644 -10.46 -18.03 17.53
N LEU A 645 -9.18 -17.93 17.18
CA LEU A 645 -8.35 -19.11 16.93
C LEU A 645 -7.98 -19.77 18.27
N GLY A 646 -8.19 -21.07 18.35
CA GLY A 646 -7.72 -21.84 19.51
C GLY A 646 -6.22 -22.09 19.47
N ALA A 647 -5.61 -22.36 20.61
CA ALA A 647 -4.20 -22.76 20.69
C ALA A 647 -3.89 -23.96 19.78
N SER A 648 -2.81 -23.86 19.02
CA SER A 648 -2.38 -24.85 18.01
C SER A 648 -3.28 -24.91 16.76
N ALA A 649 -4.00 -23.84 16.42
CA ALA A 649 -4.80 -23.77 15.21
C ALA A 649 -3.92 -24.00 13.95
N ALA A 650 -4.22 -25.02 13.18
CA ALA A 650 -3.54 -25.27 11.91
C ALA A 650 -3.92 -24.20 10.87
N PRO A 651 -3.00 -23.80 9.99
CA PRO A 651 -3.35 -22.93 8.87
C PRO A 651 -4.36 -23.62 7.95
N THR A 652 -5.27 -22.85 7.42
CA THR A 652 -6.26 -23.31 6.46
C THR A 652 -5.60 -23.66 5.13
N ALA A 653 -4.59 -22.88 4.74
CA ALA A 653 -3.82 -23.09 3.52
C ALA A 653 -2.40 -22.52 3.64
N GLY A 654 -1.54 -22.88 2.71
CA GLY A 654 -0.19 -22.31 2.59
C GLY A 654 0.36 -22.47 1.19
N LEU A 655 1.37 -21.66 0.87
CA LEU A 655 2.10 -21.69 -0.40
C LEU A 655 3.58 -21.43 -0.13
N VAL A 656 4.46 -22.11 -0.86
CA VAL A 656 5.90 -21.84 -0.80
C VAL A 656 6.20 -20.45 -1.32
N ALA A 657 6.96 -19.67 -0.54
CA ALA A 657 7.42 -18.33 -0.90
C ALA A 657 8.89 -18.17 -0.49
N ALA A 658 9.79 -18.02 -1.46
CA ALA A 658 11.23 -18.04 -1.23
C ALA A 658 11.67 -16.94 -0.23
N ALA A 659 12.17 -17.34 0.93
CA ALA A 659 12.49 -16.51 2.10
C ALA A 659 11.30 -15.70 2.68
N GLY A 660 10.07 -16.14 2.44
CA GLY A 660 8.86 -15.45 2.89
C GLY A 660 8.34 -14.43 1.89
N THR A 661 7.39 -13.59 2.33
CA THR A 661 6.73 -12.59 1.50
C THR A 661 7.03 -11.19 1.97
N SER A 662 6.95 -10.23 1.04
CA SER A 662 6.70 -8.82 1.33
C SER A 662 5.37 -8.63 2.07
N GLY A 663 5.00 -7.40 2.40
CA GLY A 663 3.63 -7.04 2.72
C GLY A 663 2.67 -7.52 1.63
N ILE A 664 1.47 -7.89 2.01
CA ILE A 664 0.49 -8.54 1.14
C ILE A 664 -0.66 -7.57 0.84
N ILE A 665 -0.98 -7.40 -0.45
CA ILE A 665 -2.20 -6.74 -0.90
C ILE A 665 -3.21 -7.81 -1.31
N ILE A 666 -4.47 -7.62 -0.94
CA ILE A 666 -5.53 -8.57 -1.22
C ILE A 666 -6.66 -7.88 -1.99
N ASP A 667 -6.96 -8.44 -3.15
CA ASP A 667 -8.05 -7.98 -3.98
C ASP A 667 -9.27 -8.88 -3.80
N ASN A 668 -10.34 -8.29 -3.31
CA ASN A 668 -11.62 -8.98 -3.11
C ASN A 668 -12.71 -8.46 -4.07
N THR A 669 -12.34 -7.77 -5.13
CA THR A 669 -13.28 -7.08 -6.02
C THR A 669 -13.83 -7.97 -7.15
N VAL A 670 -14.10 -9.25 -6.93
CA VAL A 670 -14.73 -10.12 -7.94
C VAL A 670 -16.16 -10.44 -7.55
N PRO A 671 -17.12 -9.58 -7.92
CA PRO A 671 -18.50 -9.72 -7.46
C PRO A 671 -19.34 -10.72 -8.25
N SER A 672 -18.92 -11.15 -9.45
CA SER A 672 -19.76 -12.00 -10.31
C SER A 672 -18.93 -12.91 -11.21
N GLY A 673 -19.61 -13.90 -11.84
CA GLY A 673 -18.99 -14.89 -12.74
C GLY A 673 -18.47 -16.11 -11.99
N THR A 674 -17.65 -16.92 -12.66
CA THR A 674 -17.10 -18.16 -12.11
C THR A 674 -16.09 -17.92 -10.97
N LEU A 675 -15.61 -16.70 -10.84
CA LEU A 675 -14.61 -16.26 -9.88
C LEU A 675 -15.20 -15.45 -8.72
N ALA A 676 -16.53 -15.27 -8.69
CA ALA A 676 -17.19 -14.51 -7.62
C ALA A 676 -16.84 -15.07 -6.24
N GLY A 677 -16.50 -14.18 -5.32
CA GLY A 677 -16.10 -14.51 -3.96
C GLY A 677 -14.67 -15.00 -3.79
N ALA A 678 -13.87 -14.90 -4.82
CA ALA A 678 -12.46 -15.27 -4.75
C ALA A 678 -11.59 -14.09 -4.35
N SER A 679 -10.68 -14.31 -3.40
CA SER A 679 -9.65 -13.35 -3.02
C SER A 679 -8.35 -13.66 -3.73
N ARG A 680 -7.73 -12.64 -4.28
CA ARG A 680 -6.37 -12.71 -4.84
C ARG A 680 -5.39 -12.02 -3.93
N VAL A 681 -4.22 -12.59 -3.86
CA VAL A 681 -3.17 -12.20 -2.93
C VAL A 681 -1.94 -11.83 -3.75
N TYR A 682 -1.42 -10.60 -3.57
CA TYR A 682 -0.27 -10.09 -4.30
C TYR A 682 0.87 -9.82 -3.33
N PHE A 683 2.06 -10.33 -3.65
CA PHE A 683 3.27 -10.14 -2.86
C PHE A 683 4.53 -10.35 -3.70
N SER A 684 5.68 -9.94 -3.16
CA SER A 684 6.99 -10.31 -3.68
C SER A 684 7.65 -11.35 -2.79
N THR A 685 8.45 -12.27 -3.35
CA THR A 685 9.31 -13.13 -2.54
C THR A 685 10.57 -12.37 -2.11
N LEU A 686 11.12 -12.74 -0.93
CA LEU A 686 12.24 -12.00 -0.32
C LEU A 686 13.61 -12.49 -0.77
N SER A 687 13.68 -13.57 -1.54
CA SER A 687 14.92 -14.07 -2.13
C SER A 687 14.68 -14.61 -3.53
N ASN A 688 15.78 -14.92 -4.22
CA ASN A 688 15.73 -15.59 -5.51
C ASN A 688 14.88 -16.85 -5.42
N GLY A 689 14.01 -17.04 -6.38
CA GLY A 689 13.11 -18.19 -6.46
C GLY A 689 12.82 -18.57 -7.91
N THR A 690 12.30 -19.76 -8.11
CA THR A 690 11.81 -20.17 -9.43
C THR A 690 10.47 -19.49 -9.67
N CYS A 691 10.48 -18.52 -10.58
CA CYS A 691 9.26 -17.80 -10.99
C CYS A 691 8.65 -18.53 -12.19
N THR A 692 7.51 -19.18 -11.98
CA THR A 692 6.99 -20.20 -12.91
C THR A 692 6.48 -19.65 -14.23
N THR A 693 6.05 -18.39 -14.28
CA THR A 693 5.44 -17.78 -15.47
C THR A 693 6.48 -17.17 -16.42
N SER A 694 7.57 -16.60 -15.87
CA SER A 694 8.67 -16.04 -16.66
C SER A 694 9.69 -17.07 -17.14
N GLY A 695 9.41 -18.36 -16.97
CA GLY A 695 10.34 -19.46 -17.21
C GLY A 695 11.20 -19.77 -15.97
N THR A 696 12.19 -20.65 -16.14
CA THR A 696 13.03 -21.13 -15.02
C THR A 696 14.12 -20.14 -14.60
N LEU A 697 13.93 -18.85 -14.82
CA LEU A 697 14.85 -17.83 -14.35
C LEU A 697 14.80 -17.78 -12.83
N ASN A 698 15.94 -17.90 -12.20
CA ASN A 698 16.15 -17.82 -10.76
C ASN A 698 17.19 -16.74 -10.47
N THR A 699 16.96 -15.53 -11.03
CA THR A 699 17.94 -14.45 -10.97
C THR A 699 17.59 -13.43 -9.90
N GLY A 700 16.30 -13.34 -9.53
CA GLY A 700 15.79 -12.44 -8.51
C GLY A 700 14.61 -13.01 -7.75
N GLY A 701 13.98 -12.18 -6.93
CA GLY A 701 12.71 -12.47 -6.30
C GLY A 701 11.57 -12.42 -7.32
N CYS A 702 10.47 -13.08 -6.99
CA CYS A 702 9.28 -13.14 -7.84
C CYS A 702 8.23 -12.12 -7.39
N ALA A 703 7.64 -11.42 -8.36
CA ALA A 703 6.31 -10.84 -8.21
C ALA A 703 5.29 -11.97 -8.33
N VAL A 704 4.37 -12.09 -7.39
CA VAL A 704 3.45 -13.24 -7.28
C VAL A 704 2.02 -12.76 -7.16
N GLN A 705 1.12 -13.43 -7.90
CA GLN A 705 -0.29 -13.51 -7.57
C GLN A 705 -0.61 -14.93 -7.16
N ALA A 706 -1.32 -15.06 -6.04
CA ALA A 706 -1.92 -16.29 -5.61
C ALA A 706 -3.42 -16.08 -5.38
N SER A 707 -4.21 -17.13 -5.44
CA SER A 707 -5.61 -17.10 -5.10
C SER A 707 -5.95 -18.06 -3.99
N GLN A 708 -6.84 -17.61 -3.12
CA GLN A 708 -7.47 -18.46 -2.12
C GLN A 708 -8.79 -18.96 -2.66
N SER A 709 -9.01 -20.28 -2.62
CA SER A 709 -10.18 -20.95 -3.20
C SER A 709 -10.26 -20.93 -4.73
N ALA A 710 -9.52 -21.81 -5.36
CA ALA A 710 -9.79 -22.26 -6.74
C ALA A 710 -10.30 -21.16 -7.70
N LEU A 711 -9.54 -20.12 -7.88
CA LEU A 711 -9.70 -19.08 -8.89
C LEU A 711 -9.23 -19.57 -10.28
N ASN A 712 -9.49 -20.82 -10.60
CA ASN A 712 -9.19 -21.38 -11.91
C ASN A 712 -10.45 -21.74 -12.65
#